data_84d87641974b37ca8e3d9a67a8cbe251
#
_entry.id   84d87641974b37ca8e3d9a67a8cbe251
#
_cell.length_a   1.000
_cell.length_b   1.000
_cell.length_c   1.000
_cell.angle_alpha   90.00
_cell.angle_beta   90.00
_cell.angle_gamma   90.00
#
_symmetry.space_group_name_H-M   'P 1'
#
loop_
_entity.id
_entity.type
_entity.pdbx_description
1 polymer ?
#
loop_
_entity_poly.entity_id
_entity_poly.type
_entity_poly.pdbx_seq_one_letter_code
_entity_poly.pdbx_strand_id
1 'polypeptide(L)'
;PYCPRCETPLSNFEVNEGYQDDVDDPSLYVKFKLQDEGAYLLAWTTTPWSLPGNSAIAVHPQELYVYVDVKNKDGQVERLIVAKNRLSEVFKEGEYKVVKEAKGSLLAGKPYVPLFKVKMTPPILKKKNLYKVVPSDVVDVGDGTGVLHVAPAFGEADLDMGEQLDFPVLLTVNPSGHLQGIIDYPEINGIFFKRADKLIIKRLNENNLVFFSGTAKHTYPFCYRCESPLLYYAISTWFIKVPDIKQSLIKNAKNIKWVPDHIKEGRFGKWLEGAREWAVSRNRYWGSPMPIWVNEKDDSDYIVIGSVRELEHLANCQDGSIEDLHRPYIDEIVIRKDGKRYIRIEEVLDCWFESGSMPVAQQHYPFENKEKFEMTFPADYVGEALDQTRLWLYVLHVVSTILFDKPAYKNVLVNGLVMAEDGQKLSKRLKNYPAIDDVFANEGADALRLYLLSNYQALDAGYMRISRESMKDVSRNVIGTLSNSFRFFKTYADIDKWKPGKKVVEPKSVNVLDRWILARLNQTIDVVTKEADSYRLAHAINPVFGLIDDLSNWYIRRSRRRFWKSEDDRDKHDAYNTLHYCLVRISQILCPWAPFISESIWVELTKDTDEPLSVHLSDWPKSGTKFNKKIIDEMSLVRSYIVEGLSQRAEAKIKIRQPLKELKVNATTNLESAYLNIIKDEVNVKSIIIDNKIATVELNTTIDEKLKLEGLTRDVIRHVQETRKKAGLNVEDRISLELRTDDIVLKKAITEHINDINSETLALSNSVKNGSQEYSVKIEDRHLL
;
A
#
# COMPACT_ATOMS: atom_id res chain seq x y z
N PRO A 1 11.32 -22.91 -11.40
CA PRO A 1 12.56 -22.09 -11.36
C PRO A 1 13.49 -22.49 -10.22
N TYR A 2 14.81 -22.29 -10.42
CA TYR A 2 15.87 -22.72 -9.52
C TYR A 2 16.96 -21.66 -9.41
N CYS A 3 17.47 -21.45 -8.22
CA CYS A 3 18.58 -20.53 -8.00
C CYS A 3 19.91 -21.31 -7.90
N PRO A 4 20.84 -21.14 -8.86
CA PRO A 4 22.09 -21.90 -8.89
C PRO A 4 23.09 -21.48 -7.81
N ARG A 5 22.99 -20.24 -7.28
CA ARG A 5 23.84 -19.78 -6.18
C ARG A 5 23.36 -20.29 -4.81
N CYS A 6 22.04 -20.32 -4.61
CA CYS A 6 21.44 -20.83 -3.38
C CYS A 6 21.25 -22.36 -3.42
N GLU A 7 21.44 -22.98 -4.59
CA GLU A 7 21.23 -24.41 -4.88
C GLU A 7 19.85 -24.92 -4.41
N THR A 8 18.80 -24.13 -4.65
CA THR A 8 17.45 -24.43 -4.17
C THR A 8 16.38 -24.09 -5.20
N PRO A 9 15.30 -24.89 -5.33
CA PRO A 9 14.13 -24.51 -6.09
C PRO A 9 13.43 -23.32 -5.44
N LEU A 10 12.72 -22.55 -6.26
CA LEU A 10 11.91 -21.40 -5.85
C LEU A 10 10.46 -21.63 -6.23
N SER A 11 9.54 -21.23 -5.35
CA SER A 11 8.12 -21.18 -5.68
C SER A 11 7.81 -20.01 -6.63
N ASN A 12 6.66 -20.08 -7.30
CA ASN A 12 6.22 -19.02 -8.20
C ASN A 12 6.11 -17.64 -7.50
N PHE A 13 5.83 -17.63 -6.18
CA PHE A 13 5.75 -16.39 -5.41
C PHE A 13 7.13 -15.74 -5.24
N GLU A 14 8.16 -16.56 -4.92
CA GLU A 14 9.53 -16.08 -4.73
C GLU A 14 10.13 -15.57 -6.05
N VAL A 15 9.76 -16.18 -7.15
CA VAL A 15 10.20 -15.75 -8.50
C VAL A 15 9.59 -14.39 -8.87
N ASN A 16 8.31 -14.16 -8.52
CA ASN A 16 7.62 -12.90 -8.81
C ASN A 16 8.26 -11.67 -8.16
N GLU A 17 9.00 -11.85 -7.06
CA GLU A 17 9.71 -10.76 -6.38
C GLU A 17 11.01 -10.35 -7.08
N GLY A 18 11.53 -11.17 -8.02
CA GLY A 18 12.85 -11.02 -8.60
C GLY A 18 12.86 -10.69 -10.09
N TYR A 19 11.73 -10.42 -10.73
CA TYR A 19 11.73 -10.05 -12.16
C TYR A 19 12.39 -8.69 -12.40
N GLN A 20 13.23 -8.64 -13.43
CA GLN A 20 13.85 -7.40 -13.93
C GLN A 20 13.49 -7.23 -15.41
N ASP A 21 13.09 -6.03 -15.78
CA ASP A 21 12.77 -5.68 -17.16
C ASP A 21 14.02 -5.27 -17.94
N ASP A 22 13.93 -5.28 -19.28
CA ASP A 22 14.98 -4.84 -20.20
C ASP A 22 16.32 -5.58 -20.06
N VAL A 23 16.29 -6.87 -19.69
CA VAL A 23 17.49 -7.70 -19.61
C VAL A 23 17.92 -8.10 -21.02
N ASP A 24 19.19 -7.86 -21.33
CA ASP A 24 19.81 -8.23 -22.62
C ASP A 24 20.24 -9.71 -22.60
N ASP A 25 19.61 -10.55 -23.43
CA ASP A 25 19.98 -11.93 -23.67
C ASP A 25 20.29 -12.18 -25.16
N PRO A 26 21.11 -13.17 -25.48
CA PRO A 26 21.34 -13.54 -26.87
C PRO A 26 20.05 -13.93 -27.61
N SER A 27 19.93 -13.57 -28.86
CA SER A 27 18.88 -14.06 -29.76
C SER A 27 19.55 -14.79 -30.93
N LEU A 28 19.33 -16.10 -31.02
CA LEU A 28 20.09 -16.96 -31.90
C LEU A 28 19.18 -17.84 -32.76
N TYR A 29 19.42 -17.86 -34.09
CA TYR A 29 18.82 -18.84 -35.00
C TYR A 29 19.84 -19.91 -35.32
N VAL A 30 19.53 -21.16 -34.89
CA VAL A 30 20.45 -22.30 -34.94
C VAL A 30 19.96 -23.36 -35.92
N LYS A 31 20.88 -23.91 -36.72
CA LYS A 31 20.64 -24.91 -37.78
C LYS A 31 20.79 -26.33 -37.22
N PHE A 32 19.71 -27.11 -37.23
CA PHE A 32 19.70 -28.53 -36.88
C PHE A 32 19.63 -29.39 -38.16
N LYS A 33 20.68 -30.12 -38.46
CA LYS A 33 20.80 -30.91 -39.69
C LYS A 33 19.95 -32.17 -39.65
N LEU A 34 18.97 -32.30 -40.54
CA LEU A 34 18.26 -33.58 -40.74
C LEU A 34 19.21 -34.64 -41.32
N GLN A 35 19.15 -35.87 -40.79
CA GLN A 35 20.09 -36.93 -41.21
C GLN A 35 19.85 -37.40 -42.64
N ASP A 36 18.58 -37.44 -43.07
CA ASP A 36 18.19 -38.09 -44.34
C ASP A 36 17.89 -37.11 -45.48
N GLU A 37 17.88 -35.79 -45.27
CA GLU A 37 17.39 -34.84 -46.29
C GLU A 37 18.37 -33.75 -46.72
N GLY A 38 19.55 -33.65 -46.16
CA GLY A 38 20.51 -32.57 -46.45
C GLY A 38 20.02 -31.17 -46.18
N ALA A 39 18.92 -31.04 -45.40
CA ALA A 39 18.28 -29.81 -45.01
C ALA A 39 18.46 -29.56 -43.50
N TYR A 40 18.27 -28.28 -43.07
CA TYR A 40 18.38 -27.88 -41.67
C TYR A 40 17.06 -27.31 -41.18
N LEU A 41 16.56 -27.78 -40.04
CA LEU A 41 15.53 -27.06 -39.27
C LEU A 41 16.20 -25.87 -38.60
N LEU A 42 15.58 -24.71 -38.73
CA LEU A 42 16.07 -23.47 -38.13
C LEU A 42 15.27 -23.18 -36.86
N ALA A 43 15.89 -23.37 -35.69
CA ALA A 43 15.24 -23.07 -34.40
C ALA A 43 15.75 -21.76 -33.80
N TRP A 44 14.87 -21.05 -33.09
CA TRP A 44 15.19 -19.83 -32.34
C TRP A 44 15.37 -20.13 -30.86
N THR A 45 16.36 -19.47 -30.23
CA THR A 45 16.56 -19.52 -28.79
C THR A 45 17.16 -18.23 -28.24
N THR A 46 16.77 -17.85 -27.02
CA THR A 46 17.41 -16.81 -26.20
C THR A 46 18.32 -17.38 -25.12
N THR A 47 18.41 -18.71 -25.02
CA THR A 47 19.20 -19.45 -24.02
C THR A 47 20.18 -20.41 -24.67
N PRO A 48 21.26 -19.93 -25.34
CA PRO A 48 22.22 -20.81 -25.99
C PRO A 48 22.84 -21.87 -25.07
N TRP A 49 22.97 -21.56 -23.78
CA TRP A 49 23.46 -22.47 -22.75
C TRP A 49 22.62 -23.75 -22.57
N SER A 50 21.35 -23.74 -23.00
CA SER A 50 20.47 -24.92 -22.94
C SER A 50 20.64 -25.88 -24.14
N LEU A 51 21.28 -25.44 -25.24
CA LEU A 51 21.47 -26.22 -26.46
C LEU A 51 22.19 -27.55 -26.24
N PRO A 52 23.22 -27.67 -25.35
CA PRO A 52 23.79 -28.98 -25.04
C PRO A 52 22.78 -29.96 -24.42
N GLY A 53 21.76 -29.49 -23.74
CA GLY A 53 20.65 -30.27 -23.15
C GLY A 53 19.51 -30.57 -24.12
N ASN A 54 19.66 -30.22 -25.41
CA ASN A 54 18.66 -30.51 -26.43
C ASN A 54 18.37 -32.00 -26.54
N SER A 55 17.09 -32.38 -26.47
CA SER A 55 16.61 -33.75 -26.57
C SER A 55 15.75 -33.99 -27.82
N ALA A 56 15.02 -32.96 -28.28
CA ALA A 56 14.15 -33.03 -29.44
C ALA A 56 14.02 -31.65 -30.10
N ILE A 57 13.44 -31.62 -31.30
CA ILE A 57 12.95 -30.43 -31.98
C ILE A 57 11.44 -30.58 -32.17
N ALA A 58 10.66 -29.56 -31.75
CA ALA A 58 9.22 -29.62 -31.92
C ALA A 58 8.74 -28.73 -33.08
N VAL A 59 7.72 -29.22 -33.77
CA VAL A 59 7.02 -28.51 -34.88
C VAL A 59 5.50 -28.61 -34.67
N HIS A 60 4.75 -27.62 -35.08
CA HIS A 60 3.28 -27.66 -35.03
C HIS A 60 2.73 -28.59 -36.11
N PRO A 61 1.98 -29.66 -35.76
CA PRO A 61 1.64 -30.72 -36.71
C PRO A 61 0.74 -30.26 -37.87
N GLN A 62 -0.13 -29.29 -37.66
CA GLN A 62 -1.09 -28.83 -38.65
C GLN A 62 -0.59 -27.68 -39.52
N GLU A 63 0.45 -26.96 -39.07
CA GLU A 63 0.98 -25.78 -39.73
C GLU A 63 1.90 -26.14 -40.89
N LEU A 64 2.04 -25.21 -41.86
CA LEU A 64 2.88 -25.36 -43.02
C LEU A 64 4.31 -24.86 -42.74
N TYR A 65 5.26 -25.68 -43.14
CA TYR A 65 6.69 -25.38 -43.13
C TYR A 65 7.20 -25.32 -44.58
N VAL A 66 8.11 -24.38 -44.84
CA VAL A 66 8.74 -24.18 -46.14
C VAL A 66 10.19 -24.54 -46.13
N TYR A 67 10.62 -25.24 -47.17
CA TYR A 67 12.02 -25.51 -47.48
C TYR A 67 12.52 -24.39 -48.38
N VAL A 68 13.51 -23.66 -47.92
CA VAL A 68 14.08 -22.54 -48.63
C VAL A 68 15.56 -22.74 -48.91
N ASP A 69 15.97 -22.52 -50.13
CA ASP A 69 17.38 -22.52 -50.53
C ASP A 69 17.90 -21.08 -50.35
N VAL A 70 18.94 -20.94 -49.52
CA VAL A 70 19.61 -19.67 -49.22
C VAL A 70 21.12 -19.82 -49.45
N LYS A 71 21.81 -18.73 -49.79
CA LYS A 71 23.28 -18.72 -49.86
C LYS A 71 23.85 -18.48 -48.46
N ASN A 72 24.73 -19.39 -48.04
CA ASN A 72 25.48 -19.20 -46.80
C ASN A 72 26.60 -18.14 -46.95
N LYS A 73 27.37 -17.88 -45.91
CA LYS A 73 28.48 -16.91 -45.91
C LYS A 73 29.59 -17.23 -46.90
N ASP A 74 29.71 -18.51 -47.28
CA ASP A 74 30.73 -19.02 -48.25
C ASP A 74 30.16 -19.05 -49.67
N GLY A 75 28.94 -18.58 -49.92
CA GLY A 75 28.25 -18.57 -51.21
C GLY A 75 27.62 -19.91 -51.61
N GLN A 76 27.72 -20.95 -50.76
CA GLN A 76 27.10 -22.27 -51.01
C GLN A 76 25.60 -22.22 -50.69
N VAL A 77 24.81 -22.97 -51.47
CA VAL A 77 23.38 -23.10 -51.23
C VAL A 77 23.13 -24.08 -50.10
N GLU A 78 22.43 -23.59 -49.07
CA GLU A 78 21.94 -24.38 -47.94
C GLU A 78 20.44 -24.44 -47.97
N ARG A 79 19.84 -25.55 -47.57
CA ARG A 79 18.39 -25.72 -47.47
C ARG A 79 17.94 -25.62 -46.04
N LEU A 80 17.14 -24.58 -45.75
CA LEU A 80 16.61 -24.32 -44.41
C LEU A 80 15.10 -24.59 -44.36
N ILE A 81 14.58 -24.96 -43.19
CA ILE A 81 13.17 -25.25 -42.95
C ILE A 81 12.69 -24.34 -41.82
N VAL A 82 11.65 -23.55 -42.10
CA VAL A 82 10.97 -22.65 -41.14
C VAL A 82 9.44 -22.73 -41.31
N ALA A 83 8.67 -22.26 -40.34
CA ALA A 83 7.24 -22.12 -40.52
C ALA A 83 6.92 -21.10 -41.62
N LYS A 84 5.93 -21.39 -42.46
CA LYS A 84 5.57 -20.54 -43.61
C LYS A 84 5.25 -19.13 -43.19
N ASN A 85 4.57 -18.96 -42.07
CA ASN A 85 4.17 -17.66 -41.52
C ASN A 85 5.37 -16.79 -41.06
N ARG A 86 6.55 -17.43 -40.87
CA ARG A 86 7.77 -16.72 -40.41
C ARG A 86 8.75 -16.40 -41.55
N LEU A 87 8.39 -16.75 -42.80
CA LEU A 87 9.28 -16.63 -43.94
C LEU A 87 9.79 -15.20 -44.16
N SER A 88 8.92 -14.21 -44.16
CA SER A 88 9.25 -12.80 -44.37
C SER A 88 10.00 -12.15 -43.20
N GLU A 89 9.86 -12.69 -41.99
CA GLU A 89 10.55 -12.19 -40.78
C GLU A 89 11.97 -12.77 -40.65
N VAL A 90 12.16 -14.02 -41.12
CA VAL A 90 13.44 -14.73 -41.04
C VAL A 90 14.37 -14.41 -42.21
N PHE A 91 13.81 -14.22 -43.43
CA PHE A 91 14.57 -14.00 -44.65
C PHE A 91 14.15 -12.69 -45.33
N LYS A 92 15.12 -11.99 -45.91
CA LYS A 92 14.84 -10.82 -46.74
C LYS A 92 14.36 -11.25 -48.12
N GLU A 93 13.42 -10.48 -48.66
CA GLU A 93 12.93 -10.74 -50.02
C GLU A 93 14.06 -10.73 -51.05
N GLY A 94 14.10 -11.74 -51.92
CA GLY A 94 15.16 -11.91 -52.91
C GLY A 94 16.41 -12.69 -52.45
N GLU A 95 16.56 -12.95 -51.15
CA GLU A 95 17.72 -13.72 -50.61
C GLU A 95 17.46 -15.24 -50.51
N TYR A 96 16.20 -15.69 -50.79
CA TYR A 96 15.82 -17.08 -50.67
C TYR A 96 14.95 -17.56 -51.85
N LYS A 97 14.92 -18.87 -52.03
CA LYS A 97 14.03 -19.55 -53.00
C LYS A 97 13.26 -20.66 -52.29
N VAL A 98 11.94 -20.58 -52.29
CA VAL A 98 11.06 -21.65 -51.77
C VAL A 98 11.14 -22.83 -52.75
N VAL A 99 11.45 -24.00 -52.23
CA VAL A 99 11.64 -25.24 -53.03
C VAL A 99 10.48 -26.22 -52.78
N LYS A 100 9.99 -26.31 -51.55
CA LYS A 100 8.99 -27.29 -51.14
C LYS A 100 8.20 -26.75 -49.94
N GLU A 101 6.94 -27.13 -49.85
CA GLU A 101 6.11 -26.95 -48.64
C GLU A 101 5.74 -28.32 -48.08
N ALA A 102 5.63 -28.40 -46.75
CA ALA A 102 5.19 -29.59 -46.05
C ALA A 102 4.45 -29.26 -44.78
N LYS A 103 3.45 -30.04 -44.38
CA LYS A 103 2.89 -29.95 -43.04
C LYS A 103 3.90 -30.41 -41.99
N GLY A 104 3.85 -29.79 -40.76
CA GLY A 104 4.74 -30.24 -39.69
C GLY A 104 4.59 -31.71 -39.31
N SER A 105 3.40 -32.29 -39.49
CA SER A 105 3.18 -33.73 -39.32
C SER A 105 4.07 -34.61 -40.21
N LEU A 106 4.50 -34.12 -41.38
CA LEU A 106 5.43 -34.81 -42.29
C LEU A 106 6.93 -34.70 -41.90
N LEU A 107 7.22 -33.75 -41.01
CA LEU A 107 8.54 -33.59 -40.39
C LEU A 107 8.71 -34.47 -39.16
N ALA A 108 7.61 -34.81 -38.50
CA ALA A 108 7.60 -35.62 -37.29
C ALA A 108 8.26 -36.99 -37.49
N GLY A 109 9.04 -37.43 -36.52
CA GLY A 109 9.77 -38.68 -36.51
C GLY A 109 11.13 -38.65 -37.23
N LYS A 110 11.45 -37.58 -37.98
CA LYS A 110 12.74 -37.47 -38.68
C LYS A 110 13.88 -37.29 -37.70
N PRO A 111 14.98 -38.06 -37.83
CA PRO A 111 16.15 -37.88 -36.98
C PRO A 111 16.99 -36.68 -37.45
N TYR A 112 17.62 -36.02 -36.49
CA TYR A 112 18.58 -34.94 -36.77
C TYR A 112 19.92 -35.18 -36.06
N VAL A 113 20.95 -34.47 -36.47
CA VAL A 113 22.27 -34.49 -35.85
C VAL A 113 22.29 -33.57 -34.65
N PRO A 114 22.61 -34.06 -33.43
CA PRO A 114 22.69 -33.19 -32.26
C PRO A 114 23.81 -32.16 -32.40
N LEU A 115 23.62 -30.96 -31.82
CA LEU A 115 24.61 -29.87 -31.86
C LEU A 115 25.84 -30.18 -31.01
N PHE A 116 25.63 -30.90 -29.90
CA PHE A 116 26.68 -31.30 -28.95
C PHE A 116 26.54 -32.78 -28.60
N LYS A 117 27.68 -33.45 -28.38
CA LYS A 117 27.71 -34.78 -27.81
C LYS A 117 27.82 -34.69 -26.30
N VAL A 118 26.87 -35.29 -25.59
CA VAL A 118 26.81 -35.26 -24.14
C VAL A 118 26.91 -36.65 -23.53
N LYS A 119 27.38 -36.74 -22.29
CA LYS A 119 27.46 -37.99 -21.54
C LYS A 119 26.03 -38.50 -21.24
N MET A 120 25.76 -39.74 -21.64
CA MET A 120 24.45 -40.38 -21.47
C MET A 120 24.58 -41.72 -20.76
N THR A 121 23.57 -42.06 -19.97
CA THR A 121 23.44 -43.38 -19.33
C THR A 121 22.65 -44.33 -20.24
N PRO A 122 22.80 -45.66 -20.08
CA PRO A 122 22.05 -46.65 -20.87
C PRO A 122 20.50 -46.45 -20.88
N PRO A 123 19.85 -46.07 -19.82
CA PRO A 123 18.42 -45.76 -19.86
C PRO A 123 18.05 -44.59 -20.78
N ILE A 124 18.88 -43.54 -20.80
CA ILE A 124 18.70 -42.36 -21.67
C ILE A 124 18.76 -42.75 -23.15
N LEU A 125 19.74 -43.56 -23.52
CA LEU A 125 19.92 -44.03 -24.90
C LEU A 125 18.77 -44.91 -25.43
N LYS A 126 17.94 -45.47 -24.55
CA LYS A 126 16.78 -46.31 -24.91
C LYS A 126 15.51 -45.52 -25.18
N LYS A 127 15.49 -44.22 -24.90
CA LYS A 127 14.34 -43.35 -25.11
C LYS A 127 13.98 -43.24 -26.59
N LYS A 128 12.69 -43.39 -26.92
CA LYS A 128 12.18 -43.57 -28.28
C LYS A 128 12.40 -42.32 -29.17
N ASN A 129 12.27 -41.13 -28.64
CA ASN A 129 12.26 -39.87 -29.40
C ASN A 129 13.51 -39.01 -29.20
N LEU A 130 14.61 -39.58 -28.68
CA LEU A 130 15.86 -38.84 -28.56
C LEU A 130 16.38 -38.39 -29.94
N TYR A 131 16.67 -37.11 -30.09
CA TYR A 131 17.19 -36.45 -31.32
C TYR A 131 16.27 -36.64 -32.54
N LYS A 132 14.95 -36.56 -32.30
CA LYS A 132 13.93 -36.59 -33.37
C LYS A 132 13.09 -35.33 -33.39
N VAL A 133 12.52 -35.05 -34.53
CA VAL A 133 11.47 -34.04 -34.68
C VAL A 133 10.17 -34.62 -34.12
N VAL A 134 9.52 -33.87 -33.23
CA VAL A 134 8.26 -34.27 -32.57
C VAL A 134 7.13 -33.29 -32.88
N PRO A 135 5.89 -33.79 -33.02
CA PRO A 135 4.75 -32.93 -33.21
C PRO A 135 4.29 -32.34 -31.85
N SER A 136 3.99 -31.04 -31.77
CA SER A 136 3.44 -30.41 -30.59
C SER A 136 2.63 -29.16 -30.92
N ASP A 137 1.42 -29.08 -30.35
CA ASP A 137 0.54 -27.90 -30.49
C ASP A 137 1.03 -26.73 -29.63
N VAL A 138 2.01 -26.92 -28.74
CA VAL A 138 2.65 -25.86 -27.94
C VAL A 138 3.53 -24.94 -28.80
N VAL A 139 3.94 -25.37 -29.99
CA VAL A 139 4.80 -24.58 -30.89
C VAL A 139 4.04 -23.38 -31.43
N ASP A 140 4.47 -22.17 -31.05
CA ASP A 140 3.95 -20.92 -31.60
C ASP A 140 4.62 -20.65 -32.97
N VAL A 141 3.82 -20.66 -34.03
CA VAL A 141 4.29 -20.31 -35.38
C VAL A 141 4.21 -18.79 -35.64
N GLY A 142 3.77 -18.01 -34.71
CA GLY A 142 3.78 -16.54 -34.74
C GLY A 142 5.08 -15.92 -34.20
N ASP A 143 5.96 -16.72 -33.56
CA ASP A 143 7.21 -16.25 -32.96
C ASP A 143 8.43 -17.02 -33.44
N GLY A 144 9.61 -16.39 -33.34
CA GLY A 144 10.88 -16.94 -33.72
C GLY A 144 10.92 -17.47 -35.17
N THR A 145 11.12 -18.75 -35.35
CA THR A 145 11.16 -19.46 -36.64
C THR A 145 9.98 -20.42 -36.81
N GLY A 146 9.12 -20.56 -35.79
CA GLY A 146 8.07 -21.57 -35.73
C GLY A 146 8.60 -23.00 -35.53
N VAL A 147 9.87 -23.14 -35.11
CA VAL A 147 10.54 -24.41 -34.74
C VAL A 147 11.09 -24.28 -33.35
N LEU A 148 10.69 -25.15 -32.44
CA LEU A 148 11.07 -25.09 -31.02
C LEU A 148 12.21 -26.05 -30.72
N HIS A 149 13.29 -25.53 -30.13
CA HIS A 149 14.35 -26.32 -29.49
C HIS A 149 13.83 -26.80 -28.13
N VAL A 150 13.84 -28.11 -27.89
CA VAL A 150 13.28 -28.74 -26.67
C VAL A 150 14.41 -29.26 -25.78
N ALA A 151 14.46 -28.77 -24.54
CA ALA A 151 15.41 -29.17 -23.51
C ALA A 151 14.69 -29.41 -22.17
N PRO A 152 14.17 -30.61 -21.88
CA PRO A 152 13.33 -30.94 -20.73
C PRO A 152 13.96 -30.61 -19.37
N ALA A 153 15.29 -30.60 -19.30
CA ALA A 153 16.00 -30.22 -18.10
C ALA A 153 15.83 -28.73 -17.74
N PHE A 154 15.46 -27.86 -18.71
CA PHE A 154 15.60 -26.42 -18.62
C PHE A 154 14.34 -25.63 -19.10
N GLY A 155 13.21 -26.31 -19.29
CA GLY A 155 11.93 -25.74 -19.64
C GLY A 155 10.77 -26.53 -19.04
N GLU A 156 9.75 -25.83 -18.45
CA GLU A 156 8.57 -26.47 -17.88
C GLU A 156 7.75 -27.18 -18.99
N ALA A 157 7.38 -26.42 -20.04
CA ALA A 157 6.67 -27.00 -21.19
C ALA A 157 7.47 -28.10 -21.91
N ASP A 158 8.80 -28.00 -21.92
CA ASP A 158 9.69 -29.01 -22.51
C ASP A 158 9.70 -30.29 -21.69
N LEU A 159 9.63 -30.18 -20.35
CA LEU A 159 9.54 -31.33 -19.44
C LEU A 159 8.19 -32.05 -19.60
N ASP A 160 7.09 -31.32 -19.60
CA ASP A 160 5.74 -31.88 -19.83
C ASP A 160 5.66 -32.61 -21.16
N MET A 161 6.22 -32.02 -22.22
CA MET A 161 6.32 -32.65 -23.54
C MET A 161 7.20 -33.90 -23.50
N GLY A 162 8.29 -33.85 -22.73
CA GLY A 162 9.24 -34.97 -22.56
C GLY A 162 8.57 -36.18 -21.90
N GLU A 163 7.75 -35.96 -20.91
CA GLU A 163 6.98 -37.03 -20.23
C GLU A 163 5.94 -37.63 -21.16
N GLN A 164 5.21 -36.80 -21.93
CA GLN A 164 4.17 -37.29 -22.85
C GLN A 164 4.72 -38.04 -24.04
N LEU A 165 5.88 -37.64 -24.59
CA LEU A 165 6.46 -38.13 -25.84
C LEU A 165 7.69 -39.04 -25.64
N ASP A 166 8.03 -39.39 -24.40
CA ASP A 166 9.14 -40.31 -24.03
C ASP A 166 10.50 -39.88 -24.56
N PHE A 167 10.93 -38.66 -24.34
CA PHE A 167 12.31 -38.26 -24.54
C PHE A 167 13.03 -37.86 -23.25
N PRO A 168 14.37 -37.93 -23.19
CA PRO A 168 15.09 -37.88 -21.93
C PRO A 168 15.29 -36.46 -21.41
N VAL A 169 15.46 -36.34 -20.09
CA VAL A 169 15.99 -35.18 -19.42
C VAL A 169 17.53 -35.25 -19.43
N LEU A 170 18.19 -34.33 -20.16
CA LEU A 170 19.64 -34.22 -20.25
C LEU A 170 20.16 -33.11 -19.35
N LEU A 171 20.63 -33.46 -18.14
CA LEU A 171 21.14 -32.50 -17.14
C LEU A 171 22.59 -32.07 -17.49
N THR A 172 22.72 -31.16 -18.42
CA THR A 172 23.99 -30.57 -18.85
C THR A 172 24.47 -29.35 -18.07
N VAL A 173 23.74 -28.98 -17.05
CA VAL A 173 24.08 -27.98 -16.02
C VAL A 173 23.99 -28.67 -14.67
N ASN A 174 24.95 -28.42 -13.77
CA ASN A 174 24.92 -28.94 -12.40
C ASN A 174 24.09 -28.04 -11.48
N PRO A 175 23.79 -28.44 -10.23
CA PRO A 175 23.01 -27.61 -9.28
C PRO A 175 23.58 -26.21 -9.01
N SER A 176 24.90 -26.03 -9.09
CA SER A 176 25.55 -24.71 -8.92
C SER A 176 25.58 -23.87 -10.22
N GLY A 177 24.86 -24.29 -11.26
CA GLY A 177 24.69 -23.55 -12.51
C GLY A 177 25.87 -23.64 -13.49
N HIS A 178 26.75 -24.60 -13.33
CA HIS A 178 27.90 -24.79 -14.22
C HIS A 178 27.63 -25.90 -15.21
N LEU A 179 28.05 -25.73 -16.47
CA LEU A 179 27.92 -26.74 -17.52
C LEU A 179 28.70 -28.00 -17.17
N GLN A 180 28.16 -29.17 -17.57
CA GLN A 180 28.77 -30.49 -17.32
C GLN A 180 28.41 -31.51 -18.39
N GLY A 181 29.24 -32.53 -18.51
CA GLY A 181 28.94 -33.72 -19.33
C GLY A 181 29.03 -33.51 -20.85
N ILE A 182 29.57 -32.40 -21.33
CA ILE A 182 29.74 -32.11 -22.75
C ILE A 182 31.06 -32.73 -23.21
N ILE A 183 30.99 -33.62 -24.20
CA ILE A 183 32.12 -34.48 -24.61
C ILE A 183 32.94 -33.86 -25.73
N ASP A 184 32.28 -33.30 -26.74
CA ASP A 184 32.93 -32.78 -27.95
C ASP A 184 33.31 -31.30 -27.85
N TYR A 185 33.04 -30.67 -26.69
CA TYR A 185 33.50 -29.33 -26.34
C TYR A 185 33.75 -29.23 -24.81
N PRO A 186 34.76 -30.00 -24.31
CA PRO A 186 34.98 -30.14 -22.87
C PRO A 186 35.39 -28.84 -22.17
N GLU A 187 35.90 -27.84 -22.90
CA GLU A 187 36.36 -26.56 -22.36
C GLU A 187 35.22 -25.70 -21.74
N ILE A 188 33.97 -25.98 -22.10
CA ILE A 188 32.83 -25.27 -21.48
C ILE A 188 32.32 -25.91 -20.20
N ASN A 189 32.74 -27.15 -19.88
CA ASN A 189 32.42 -27.78 -18.62
C ASN A 189 33.02 -26.97 -17.45
N GLY A 190 32.25 -26.76 -16.41
CA GLY A 190 32.64 -25.92 -15.25
C GLY A 190 32.43 -24.42 -15.45
N ILE A 191 31.92 -23.99 -16.60
CA ILE A 191 31.59 -22.60 -16.85
C ILE A 191 30.13 -22.33 -16.47
N PHE A 192 29.89 -21.19 -15.76
CA PHE A 192 28.55 -20.74 -15.36
C PHE A 192 27.67 -20.49 -16.60
N PHE A 193 26.44 -20.98 -16.59
CA PHE A 193 25.57 -21.08 -17.76
C PHE A 193 25.45 -19.76 -18.57
N LYS A 194 25.20 -18.61 -17.94
CA LYS A 194 25.12 -17.30 -18.63
C LYS A 194 26.45 -16.87 -19.27
N ARG A 195 27.59 -17.32 -18.74
CA ARG A 195 28.91 -17.02 -19.30
C ARG A 195 29.25 -17.97 -20.48
N ALA A 196 28.65 -19.14 -20.46
CA ALA A 196 28.86 -20.16 -21.51
C ALA A 196 28.23 -19.76 -22.85
N ASP A 197 27.21 -18.90 -22.86
CA ASP A 197 26.53 -18.46 -24.08
C ASP A 197 27.50 -17.96 -25.14
N LYS A 198 28.46 -17.12 -24.80
CA LYS A 198 29.45 -16.58 -25.74
C LYS A 198 30.33 -17.68 -26.38
N LEU A 199 30.71 -18.68 -25.59
CA LEU A 199 31.55 -19.79 -26.05
C LEU A 199 30.75 -20.74 -26.94
N ILE A 200 29.52 -21.05 -26.58
CA ILE A 200 28.59 -21.88 -27.35
C ILE A 200 28.29 -21.20 -28.70
N ILE A 201 27.96 -19.91 -28.71
CA ILE A 201 27.75 -19.17 -29.96
C ILE A 201 28.98 -19.18 -30.84
N LYS A 202 30.19 -18.98 -30.27
CA LYS A 202 31.46 -19.06 -31.00
C LYS A 202 31.62 -20.42 -31.64
N ARG A 203 31.48 -21.52 -30.89
CA ARG A 203 31.60 -22.89 -31.36
C ARG A 203 30.62 -23.23 -32.49
N LEU A 204 29.37 -22.82 -32.36
CA LEU A 204 28.34 -23.02 -33.38
C LEU A 204 28.64 -22.22 -34.66
N ASN A 205 29.18 -21.00 -34.54
CA ASN A 205 29.63 -20.21 -35.70
C ASN A 205 30.82 -20.89 -36.43
N GLU A 206 31.81 -21.39 -35.69
CA GLU A 206 32.96 -22.13 -36.26
C GLU A 206 32.50 -23.35 -37.05
N ASN A 207 31.41 -24.00 -36.66
CA ASN A 207 30.80 -25.14 -37.33
C ASN A 207 29.76 -24.75 -38.39
N ASN A 208 29.59 -23.44 -38.71
CA ASN A 208 28.55 -22.93 -39.62
C ASN A 208 27.12 -23.32 -39.25
N LEU A 209 26.81 -23.45 -37.96
CA LEU A 209 25.48 -23.84 -37.43
C LEU A 209 24.64 -22.66 -36.97
N VAL A 210 25.15 -21.44 -37.05
CA VAL A 210 24.41 -20.22 -36.74
C VAL A 210 23.96 -19.54 -38.02
N PHE A 211 22.68 -19.27 -38.15
CA PHE A 211 22.11 -18.47 -39.23
C PHE A 211 22.08 -17.00 -38.88
N PHE A 212 21.58 -16.66 -37.66
CA PHE A 212 21.50 -15.28 -37.13
C PHE A 212 21.94 -15.25 -35.68
N SER A 213 22.61 -14.16 -35.29
CA SER A 213 22.99 -13.87 -33.92
C SER A 213 22.74 -12.38 -33.62
N GLY A 214 21.96 -12.10 -32.60
CA GLY A 214 21.61 -10.75 -32.13
C GLY A 214 21.39 -10.72 -30.62
N THR A 215 20.74 -9.67 -30.15
CA THR A 215 20.36 -9.49 -28.73
C THR A 215 18.84 -9.25 -28.66
N ALA A 216 18.18 -9.87 -27.72
CA ALA A 216 16.79 -9.64 -27.41
C ALA A 216 16.68 -9.03 -26.00
N LYS A 217 15.81 -8.05 -25.85
CA LYS A 217 15.45 -7.49 -24.55
C LYS A 217 14.17 -8.13 -24.08
N HIS A 218 14.17 -8.61 -22.85
CA HIS A 218 12.98 -9.20 -22.25
C HIS A 218 13.03 -9.12 -20.73
N THR A 219 11.90 -9.40 -20.08
CA THR A 219 11.80 -9.54 -18.62
C THR A 219 12.39 -10.88 -18.20
N TYR A 220 13.37 -10.90 -17.29
CA TYR A 220 14.06 -12.10 -16.83
C TYR A 220 13.98 -12.24 -15.30
N PRO A 221 13.79 -13.47 -14.76
CA PRO A 221 13.72 -13.70 -13.32
C PRO A 221 15.11 -13.81 -12.68
N PHE A 222 15.30 -13.10 -11.57
CA PHE A 222 16.46 -13.20 -10.69
C PHE A 222 16.02 -13.71 -9.32
N CYS A 223 16.94 -14.26 -8.56
CA CYS A 223 16.66 -14.69 -7.20
C CYS A 223 16.39 -13.47 -6.31
N TYR A 224 15.22 -13.42 -5.67
CA TYR A 224 14.83 -12.34 -4.76
C TYR A 224 15.83 -12.14 -3.62
N ARG A 225 16.57 -13.20 -3.23
CA ARG A 225 17.50 -13.18 -2.09
C ARG A 225 18.94 -12.82 -2.47
N CYS A 226 19.47 -13.38 -3.57
CA CYS A 226 20.89 -13.25 -3.92
C CYS A 226 21.13 -12.57 -5.28
N GLU A 227 20.08 -12.13 -5.96
CA GLU A 227 20.12 -11.45 -7.27
C GLU A 227 20.83 -12.24 -8.38
N SER A 228 21.01 -13.57 -8.20
CA SER A 228 21.53 -14.41 -9.26
C SER A 228 20.47 -14.71 -10.31
N PRO A 229 20.81 -14.78 -11.61
CA PRO A 229 19.85 -15.19 -12.63
C PRO A 229 19.33 -16.59 -12.35
N LEU A 230 18.03 -16.77 -12.47
CA LEU A 230 17.39 -18.08 -12.31
C LEU A 230 17.46 -18.89 -13.58
N LEU A 231 17.30 -20.19 -13.46
CA LEU A 231 17.06 -21.10 -14.59
C LEU A 231 15.92 -22.04 -14.25
N TYR A 232 15.21 -22.55 -15.24
CA TYR A 232 14.42 -23.74 -15.06
C TYR A 232 15.38 -24.92 -14.92
N TYR A 233 15.10 -25.78 -13.94
CA TYR A 233 15.98 -26.93 -13.65
C TYR A 233 15.13 -28.10 -13.16
N ALA A 234 15.21 -29.21 -13.86
CA ALA A 234 14.51 -30.42 -13.48
C ALA A 234 15.18 -31.04 -12.26
N ILE A 235 14.57 -30.94 -11.11
CA ILE A 235 15.01 -31.48 -9.84
C ILE A 235 13.82 -32.11 -9.10
N SER A 236 14.11 -33.19 -8.36
CA SER A 236 13.11 -33.77 -7.46
C SER A 236 12.69 -32.75 -6.40
N THR A 237 11.42 -32.56 -6.23
CA THR A 237 10.83 -31.56 -5.32
C THR A 237 9.51 -32.07 -4.75
N TRP A 238 9.23 -31.76 -3.48
CA TRP A 238 7.95 -32.05 -2.87
C TRP A 238 6.95 -30.96 -3.18
N PHE A 239 5.74 -31.37 -3.61
CA PHE A 239 4.66 -30.47 -4.00
C PHE A 239 3.40 -30.70 -3.18
N ILE A 240 2.69 -29.61 -2.91
CA ILE A 240 1.27 -29.66 -2.53
C ILE A 240 0.45 -29.52 -3.80
N LYS A 241 -0.46 -30.47 -4.08
CA LYS A 241 -1.37 -30.44 -5.25
C LYS A 241 -2.52 -29.44 -5.05
N VAL A 242 -2.20 -28.14 -5.05
CA VAL A 242 -3.19 -27.08 -4.91
C VAL A 242 -4.31 -27.14 -5.96
N PRO A 243 -4.07 -27.55 -7.22
CA PRO A 243 -5.14 -27.72 -8.21
C PRO A 243 -6.28 -28.63 -7.74
N ASP A 244 -6.01 -29.65 -6.94
CA ASP A 244 -7.02 -30.62 -6.46
C ASP A 244 -8.04 -29.96 -5.50
N ILE A 245 -7.64 -28.92 -4.81
CA ILE A 245 -8.49 -28.16 -3.87
C ILE A 245 -8.97 -26.80 -4.41
N LYS A 246 -8.70 -26.50 -5.68
CA LYS A 246 -9.01 -25.17 -6.29
C LYS A 246 -10.46 -24.76 -6.10
N GLN A 247 -11.40 -25.69 -6.25
CA GLN A 247 -12.83 -25.37 -6.09
C GLN A 247 -13.18 -24.97 -4.65
N SER A 248 -12.57 -25.64 -3.66
CA SER A 248 -12.73 -25.29 -2.25
C SER A 248 -12.10 -23.92 -1.94
N LEU A 249 -10.93 -23.60 -2.50
CA LEU A 249 -10.31 -22.29 -2.37
C LEU A 249 -11.23 -21.17 -2.89
N ILE A 250 -11.75 -21.31 -4.10
CA ILE A 250 -12.65 -20.32 -4.71
C ILE A 250 -13.95 -20.19 -3.89
N LYS A 251 -14.52 -21.31 -3.43
CA LYS A 251 -15.73 -21.32 -2.58
C LYS A 251 -15.51 -20.58 -1.28
N ASN A 252 -14.41 -20.88 -0.57
CA ASN A 252 -14.09 -20.29 0.71
C ASN A 252 -13.73 -18.80 0.60
N ALA A 253 -13.07 -18.37 -0.48
CA ALA A 253 -12.75 -16.97 -0.75
C ALA A 253 -13.99 -16.07 -0.87
N LYS A 254 -15.14 -16.61 -1.30
CA LYS A 254 -16.40 -15.86 -1.39
C LYS A 254 -16.89 -15.36 -0.02
N ASN A 255 -16.53 -16.05 1.06
CA ASN A 255 -16.93 -15.71 2.42
C ASN A 255 -16.05 -14.65 3.08
N ILE A 256 -14.98 -14.20 2.42
CA ILE A 256 -14.07 -13.17 2.91
C ILE A 256 -14.56 -11.79 2.47
N LYS A 257 -14.64 -10.86 3.42
CA LYS A 257 -14.90 -9.45 3.14
C LYS A 257 -13.59 -8.75 2.83
N TRP A 258 -13.50 -8.14 1.65
CA TRP A 258 -12.32 -7.39 1.20
C TRP A 258 -12.56 -5.88 1.22
N VAL A 259 -11.55 -5.14 1.60
CA VAL A 259 -11.51 -3.69 1.50
C VAL A 259 -10.19 -3.31 0.83
N PRO A 260 -10.24 -2.82 -0.42
CA PRO A 260 -11.42 -2.59 -1.27
C PRO A 260 -11.99 -3.87 -1.91
N ASP A 261 -13.27 -3.85 -2.21
CA ASP A 261 -14.00 -5.03 -2.73
C ASP A 261 -13.47 -5.58 -4.05
N HIS A 262 -12.94 -4.73 -4.93
CA HIS A 262 -12.45 -5.14 -6.27
C HIS A 262 -11.28 -6.13 -6.23
N ILE A 263 -10.56 -6.22 -5.10
CA ILE A 263 -9.46 -7.17 -4.91
C ILE A 263 -9.99 -8.62 -4.89
N LYS A 264 -11.19 -8.82 -4.34
CA LYS A 264 -11.79 -10.14 -4.13
C LYS A 264 -11.83 -10.98 -5.41
N GLU A 265 -12.46 -10.48 -6.44
CA GLU A 265 -12.65 -11.20 -7.72
C GLU A 265 -11.57 -10.86 -8.74
N GLY A 266 -11.03 -9.64 -8.66
CA GLY A 266 -10.01 -9.17 -9.57
C GLY A 266 -8.66 -9.85 -9.33
N ARG A 267 -7.89 -9.34 -8.38
CA ARG A 267 -6.51 -9.78 -8.16
C ARG A 267 -6.40 -11.12 -7.45
N PHE A 268 -7.14 -11.30 -6.34
CA PHE A 268 -7.07 -12.54 -5.54
C PHE A 268 -7.82 -13.68 -6.23
N GLY A 269 -9.05 -13.44 -6.70
CA GLY A 269 -9.87 -14.46 -7.36
C GLY A 269 -9.21 -15.04 -8.61
N LYS A 270 -8.71 -14.16 -9.51
CA LYS A 270 -7.97 -14.60 -10.70
C LYS A 270 -6.69 -15.38 -10.37
N TRP A 271 -6.05 -15.06 -9.26
CA TRP A 271 -4.88 -15.81 -8.80
C TRP A 271 -5.27 -17.23 -8.36
N LEU A 272 -6.39 -17.39 -7.66
CA LEU A 272 -6.93 -18.72 -7.27
C LEU A 272 -7.35 -19.55 -8.48
N GLU A 273 -7.94 -18.93 -9.51
CA GLU A 273 -8.31 -19.61 -10.76
C GLU A 273 -7.08 -20.19 -11.48
N GLY A 274 -5.95 -19.48 -11.43
CA GLY A 274 -4.68 -19.89 -12.00
C GLY A 274 -3.79 -20.68 -11.05
N ALA A 275 -4.28 -21.18 -9.90
CA ALA A 275 -3.46 -21.87 -8.92
C ALA A 275 -2.82 -23.14 -9.50
N ARG A 276 -1.51 -23.27 -9.26
CA ARG A 276 -0.66 -24.40 -9.68
C ARG A 276 -0.16 -25.17 -8.46
N GLU A 277 0.54 -26.28 -8.70
CA GLU A 277 1.24 -26.99 -7.65
C GLU A 277 2.19 -26.08 -6.89
N TRP A 278 2.26 -26.28 -5.59
CA TRP A 278 3.13 -25.51 -4.71
C TRP A 278 4.34 -26.32 -4.27
N ALA A 279 5.51 -25.99 -4.79
CA ALA A 279 6.79 -26.58 -4.37
C ALA A 279 7.15 -26.12 -2.96
N VAL A 280 7.09 -27.02 -1.98
CA VAL A 280 7.27 -26.71 -0.55
C VAL A 280 8.61 -27.12 0.02
N SER A 281 9.44 -27.89 -0.70
CA SER A 281 10.78 -28.29 -0.25
C SER A 281 11.84 -27.27 -0.67
N ARG A 282 12.85 -27.08 0.20
CA ARG A 282 14.03 -26.23 -0.06
C ARG A 282 15.29 -26.99 0.33
N ASN A 283 16.31 -26.91 -0.54
CA ASN A 283 17.63 -27.47 -0.29
C ASN A 283 18.45 -26.49 0.55
N ARG A 284 18.11 -26.39 1.82
CA ARG A 284 18.78 -25.51 2.80
C ARG A 284 19.08 -26.30 4.06
N TYR A 285 20.15 -25.89 4.76
CA TYR A 285 20.51 -26.54 6.02
C TYR A 285 19.58 -26.07 7.15
N TRP A 286 19.36 -24.75 7.29
CA TRP A 286 18.54 -24.17 8.35
C TRP A 286 17.14 -23.82 7.89
N GLY A 287 16.17 -24.30 8.61
CA GLY A 287 14.73 -24.13 8.43
C GLY A 287 13.97 -25.22 9.18
N SER A 288 12.64 -25.26 9.05
CA SER A 288 11.82 -26.35 9.58
C SER A 288 12.03 -27.62 8.78
N PRO A 289 12.67 -28.68 9.32
CA PRO A 289 12.90 -29.92 8.61
C PRO A 289 11.60 -30.56 8.17
N MET A 290 11.51 -31.06 6.94
CA MET A 290 10.36 -31.78 6.47
C MET A 290 10.22 -33.11 7.23
N PRO A 291 9.04 -33.44 7.83
CA PRO A 291 8.87 -34.64 8.63
C PRO A 291 8.58 -35.87 7.76
N ILE A 292 9.46 -36.17 6.79
CA ILE A 292 9.31 -37.24 5.84
C ILE A 292 10.53 -38.15 5.89
N TRP A 293 10.29 -39.45 6.12
CA TRP A 293 11.31 -40.50 6.11
C TRP A 293 11.09 -41.39 4.91
N VAL A 294 12.09 -41.54 4.06
CA VAL A 294 12.05 -42.36 2.82
C VAL A 294 12.85 -43.63 2.98
N ASN A 295 12.38 -44.68 2.35
CA ASN A 295 13.11 -45.96 2.28
C ASN A 295 14.41 -45.78 1.44
N GLU A 296 15.55 -46.15 2.00
CA GLU A 296 16.85 -45.99 1.32
C GLU A 296 16.96 -46.69 -0.05
N LYS A 297 16.07 -47.64 -0.35
CA LYS A 297 16.08 -48.41 -1.60
C LYS A 297 14.97 -48.05 -2.56
N ASP A 298 13.98 -47.26 -2.11
CA ASP A 298 12.81 -46.95 -2.92
C ASP A 298 12.18 -45.61 -2.42
N ASP A 299 12.46 -44.53 -3.12
CA ASP A 299 12.01 -43.17 -2.77
C ASP A 299 10.47 -43.01 -2.84
N SER A 300 9.78 -43.95 -3.49
CA SER A 300 8.33 -43.98 -3.55
C SER A 300 7.67 -44.50 -2.26
N ASP A 301 8.46 -45.21 -1.43
CA ASP A 301 8.05 -45.77 -0.14
C ASP A 301 8.51 -44.87 0.99
N TYR A 302 7.57 -44.05 1.53
CA TYR A 302 7.88 -43.06 2.53
C TYR A 302 6.87 -43.01 3.66
N ILE A 303 7.27 -42.44 4.79
CA ILE A 303 6.47 -42.22 6.00
C ILE A 303 6.45 -40.73 6.30
N VAL A 304 5.26 -40.15 6.44
CA VAL A 304 5.08 -38.76 6.92
C VAL A 304 4.74 -38.80 8.41
N ILE A 305 5.45 -38.04 9.21
CA ILE A 305 5.33 -38.03 10.68
C ILE A 305 4.46 -36.85 11.10
N GLY A 306 3.41 -37.11 11.89
CA GLY A 306 2.46 -36.12 12.35
C GLY A 306 2.74 -35.58 13.78
N SER A 307 3.61 -36.21 14.55
CA SER A 307 3.96 -35.74 15.89
C SER A 307 5.30 -36.30 16.39
N VAL A 308 5.88 -35.63 17.38
CA VAL A 308 7.14 -36.09 18.05
C VAL A 308 6.92 -37.48 18.66
N ARG A 309 5.80 -37.68 19.36
CA ARG A 309 5.46 -38.99 19.96
C ARG A 309 5.35 -40.12 18.93
N GLU A 310 4.78 -39.85 17.76
CA GLU A 310 4.73 -40.81 16.66
C GLU A 310 6.15 -41.14 16.14
N LEU A 311 7.02 -40.14 16.03
CA LEU A 311 8.41 -40.33 15.64
C LEU A 311 9.15 -41.19 16.65
N GLU A 312 9.05 -40.88 17.94
CA GLU A 312 9.66 -41.64 19.04
C GLU A 312 9.21 -43.11 19.01
N HIS A 313 7.92 -43.33 18.87
CA HIS A 313 7.36 -44.70 18.78
C HIS A 313 7.90 -45.49 17.56
N LEU A 314 7.89 -44.87 16.37
CA LEU A 314 8.35 -45.54 15.14
C LEU A 314 9.88 -45.74 15.09
N ALA A 315 10.63 -44.87 15.73
CA ALA A 315 12.08 -44.96 15.84
C ALA A 315 12.54 -45.83 17.02
N ASN A 316 11.63 -46.37 17.84
CA ASN A 316 11.92 -47.05 19.11
C ASN A 316 12.76 -46.21 20.10
N CYS A 317 12.49 -44.92 20.12
CA CYS A 317 13.09 -44.02 21.13
C CYS A 317 12.24 -44.00 22.40
N GLN A 318 12.82 -43.59 23.52
CA GLN A 318 12.10 -43.36 24.78
C GLN A 318 11.20 -42.13 24.61
N ASP A 319 9.96 -42.17 25.16
CA ASP A 319 9.06 -41.01 25.16
C ASP A 319 9.74 -39.79 25.80
N GLY A 320 9.69 -38.65 25.09
CA GLY A 320 10.31 -37.40 25.50
C GLY A 320 11.84 -37.34 25.32
N SER A 321 12.46 -38.27 24.58
CA SER A 321 13.89 -38.27 24.29
C SER A 321 14.30 -37.36 23.14
N ILE A 322 13.34 -36.96 22.26
CA ILE A 322 13.58 -36.08 21.14
C ILE A 322 13.29 -34.63 21.58
N GLU A 323 14.34 -33.92 22.00
CA GLU A 323 14.24 -32.56 22.52
C GLU A 323 14.37 -31.50 21.41
N ASP A 324 15.10 -31.80 20.34
CA ASP A 324 15.39 -30.85 19.25
C ASP A 324 15.05 -31.46 17.88
N LEU A 325 14.16 -30.78 17.15
CA LEU A 325 13.70 -31.15 15.82
C LEU A 325 14.50 -30.50 14.69
N HIS A 326 15.54 -29.69 14.99
CA HIS A 326 16.39 -29.07 14.01
C HIS A 326 17.48 -30.02 13.49
N ARG A 327 18.05 -29.69 12.37
CA ARG A 327 19.26 -30.32 11.87
C ARG A 327 20.48 -29.90 12.71
N PRO A 328 21.43 -30.78 13.04
CA PRO A 328 21.56 -32.16 12.51
C PRO A 328 20.77 -33.23 13.31
N TYR A 329 20.23 -32.90 14.47
CA TYR A 329 19.69 -33.88 15.43
C TYR A 329 18.63 -34.78 14.84
N ILE A 330 17.65 -34.20 14.13
CA ILE A 330 16.56 -34.96 13.53
C ILE A 330 17.03 -35.86 12.37
N ASP A 331 18.14 -35.53 11.70
CA ASP A 331 18.69 -36.33 10.59
C ASP A 331 19.32 -37.64 11.05
N GLU A 332 19.68 -37.75 12.36
CA GLU A 332 20.24 -38.97 12.95
C GLU A 332 19.16 -40.02 13.28
N ILE A 333 17.89 -39.63 13.27
CA ILE A 333 16.78 -40.50 13.62
C ILE A 333 16.41 -41.40 12.45
N VAL A 334 16.54 -42.70 12.64
CA VAL A 334 16.27 -43.73 11.63
C VAL A 334 15.07 -44.57 12.05
N ILE A 335 14.08 -44.70 11.17
CA ILE A 335 12.93 -45.58 11.37
C ILE A 335 13.25 -46.95 10.75
N ARG A 336 12.99 -48.02 11.51
CA ARG A 336 13.10 -49.41 11.03
C ARG A 336 11.72 -50.07 11.11
N LYS A 337 11.16 -50.38 9.95
CA LYS A 337 9.81 -50.97 9.85
C LYS A 337 9.83 -52.05 8.76
N ASP A 338 9.25 -53.21 9.10
CA ASP A 338 9.09 -54.34 8.19
C ASP A 338 10.40 -54.77 7.44
N GLY A 339 11.53 -54.74 8.14
CA GLY A 339 12.86 -55.02 7.61
C GLY A 339 13.47 -53.97 6.69
N LYS A 340 12.78 -52.84 6.51
CA LYS A 340 13.23 -51.70 5.73
C LYS A 340 13.79 -50.62 6.65
N ARG A 341 14.70 -49.81 6.08
CA ARG A 341 15.33 -48.67 6.76
C ARG A 341 14.89 -47.38 6.08
N TYR A 342 14.32 -46.47 6.86
CA TYR A 342 13.86 -45.15 6.40
C TYR A 342 14.74 -44.08 7.02
N ILE A 343 15.20 -43.16 6.21
CA ILE A 343 15.98 -41.98 6.59
C ILE A 343 15.22 -40.72 6.25
N ARG A 344 15.39 -39.67 7.05
CA ARG A 344 14.76 -38.37 6.78
C ARG A 344 15.33 -37.76 5.48
N ILE A 345 14.47 -37.17 4.67
CA ILE A 345 14.92 -36.35 3.53
C ILE A 345 15.69 -35.12 4.01
N GLU A 346 16.65 -34.63 3.23
CA GLU A 346 17.51 -33.51 3.67
C GLU A 346 16.82 -32.15 3.64
N GLU A 347 15.74 -32.02 2.89
CA GLU A 347 15.03 -30.80 2.65
C GLU A 347 14.36 -30.23 3.90
N VAL A 348 14.20 -28.91 3.89
CA VAL A 348 13.40 -28.14 4.84
C VAL A 348 12.19 -27.52 4.15
N LEU A 349 11.18 -27.14 4.91
CA LEU A 349 10.00 -26.44 4.41
C LEU A 349 10.36 -25.03 3.90
N ASP A 350 9.61 -24.53 2.93
CA ASP A 350 9.72 -23.15 2.52
C ASP A 350 9.14 -22.19 3.57
N CYS A 351 9.63 -20.96 3.58
CA CYS A 351 9.19 -19.96 4.55
C CYS A 351 7.70 -19.58 4.37
N TRP A 352 7.14 -19.77 3.19
CA TRP A 352 5.73 -19.49 2.93
C TRP A 352 4.82 -20.59 3.51
N PHE A 353 5.27 -21.83 3.56
CA PHE A 353 4.57 -22.88 4.29
C PHE A 353 4.56 -22.59 5.79
N GLU A 354 5.70 -22.20 6.36
CA GLU A 354 5.82 -21.81 7.75
C GLU A 354 4.87 -20.65 8.10
N SER A 355 4.93 -19.55 7.31
CA SER A 355 4.07 -18.39 7.52
C SER A 355 2.58 -18.69 7.27
N GLY A 356 2.26 -19.55 6.30
CA GLY A 356 0.90 -20.02 6.02
C GLY A 356 0.32 -20.89 7.13
N SER A 357 1.19 -21.57 7.89
CA SER A 357 0.83 -22.40 9.03
C SER A 357 0.67 -21.63 10.35
N MET A 358 0.99 -20.33 10.37
CA MET A 358 1.04 -19.48 11.57
C MET A 358 -0.23 -19.60 12.45
N PRO A 359 -1.47 -19.56 11.93
CA PRO A 359 -2.65 -19.65 12.78
C PRO A 359 -2.71 -20.90 13.64
N VAL A 360 -2.18 -22.01 13.13
CA VAL A 360 -2.13 -23.33 13.80
C VAL A 360 -0.89 -23.41 14.70
N ALA A 361 0.27 -23.08 14.12
CA ALA A 361 1.57 -23.24 14.77
C ALA A 361 1.72 -22.38 16.03
N GLN A 362 1.27 -21.11 16.00
CA GLN A 362 1.35 -20.21 17.16
C GLN A 362 0.55 -20.69 18.39
N GLN A 363 -0.44 -21.54 18.19
CA GLN A 363 -1.24 -22.12 19.27
C GLN A 363 -0.80 -23.54 19.63
N HIS A 364 0.19 -24.12 18.91
CA HIS A 364 0.58 -25.52 18.98
C HIS A 364 -0.63 -26.47 18.81
N TYR A 365 -1.60 -26.05 17.96
CA TYR A 365 -2.80 -26.83 17.66
C TYR A 365 -2.44 -28.03 16.76
N PRO A 366 -3.02 -29.22 16.96
CA PRO A 366 -4.11 -29.56 17.88
C PRO A 366 -3.65 -30.06 19.27
N PHE A 367 -2.36 -30.02 19.56
CA PHE A 367 -1.78 -30.62 20.78
C PHE A 367 -2.04 -29.77 22.01
N GLU A 368 -2.05 -28.45 21.87
CA GLU A 368 -2.29 -27.46 22.92
C GLU A 368 -3.29 -26.40 22.46
N ASN A 369 -3.79 -25.59 23.40
CA ASN A 369 -4.62 -24.40 23.17
C ASN A 369 -5.81 -24.59 22.21
N LYS A 370 -6.40 -25.78 22.15
CA LYS A 370 -7.47 -26.12 21.22
C LYS A 370 -8.67 -25.18 21.34
N GLU A 371 -9.15 -24.93 22.54
CA GLU A 371 -10.30 -24.04 22.79
C GLU A 371 -9.99 -22.60 22.33
N LYS A 372 -8.78 -22.10 22.62
CA LYS A 372 -8.37 -20.77 22.19
C LYS A 372 -8.30 -20.66 20.67
N PHE A 373 -7.78 -21.68 19.99
CA PHE A 373 -7.76 -21.73 18.53
C PHE A 373 -9.18 -21.70 17.97
N GLU A 374 -10.07 -22.56 18.46
CA GLU A 374 -11.47 -22.64 17.98
C GLU A 374 -12.24 -21.33 18.18
N MET A 375 -11.94 -20.55 19.24
CA MET A 375 -12.54 -19.23 19.48
C MET A 375 -11.98 -18.13 18.56
N THR A 376 -10.71 -18.21 18.17
CA THR A 376 -10.02 -17.12 17.46
C THR A 376 -9.83 -17.38 15.97
N PHE A 377 -10.12 -18.59 15.49
CA PHE A 377 -9.99 -18.97 14.08
C PHE A 377 -11.36 -19.15 13.41
N PRO A 378 -11.61 -18.59 12.21
CA PRO A 378 -10.73 -17.70 11.43
C PRO A 378 -10.50 -16.34 12.09
N ALA A 379 -9.36 -15.71 11.80
CA ALA A 379 -9.03 -14.38 12.29
C ALA A 379 -10.11 -13.36 11.89
N ASP A 380 -10.46 -12.44 12.79
CA ASP A 380 -11.49 -11.44 12.49
C ASP A 380 -11.01 -10.41 11.47
N TYR A 381 -9.71 -10.08 11.46
CA TYR A 381 -9.11 -9.05 10.62
C TYR A 381 -7.66 -9.36 10.27
N VAL A 382 -7.29 -9.08 9.02
CA VAL A 382 -5.92 -9.07 8.52
C VAL A 382 -5.73 -7.81 7.67
N GLY A 383 -4.64 -7.08 7.89
CA GLY A 383 -4.28 -5.89 7.10
C GLY A 383 -2.90 -6.05 6.48
N GLU A 384 -2.82 -6.02 5.14
CA GLU A 384 -1.57 -6.20 4.40
C GLU A 384 -1.54 -5.37 3.11
N ALA A 385 -0.35 -5.19 2.54
CA ALA A 385 -0.21 -4.51 1.26
C ALA A 385 -0.63 -5.39 0.07
N LEU A 386 -0.83 -4.75 -1.07
CA LEU A 386 -1.37 -5.35 -2.29
C LEU A 386 -0.57 -6.57 -2.81
N ASP A 387 0.75 -6.57 -2.64
CA ASP A 387 1.63 -7.69 -3.01
C ASP A 387 1.29 -8.98 -2.24
N GLN A 388 0.91 -8.85 -0.96
CA GLN A 388 0.57 -9.98 -0.09
C GLN A 388 -0.69 -10.76 -0.50
N THR A 389 -1.48 -10.23 -1.42
CA THR A 389 -2.60 -10.97 -2.02
C THR A 389 -2.16 -12.22 -2.78
N ARG A 390 -0.92 -12.24 -3.29
CA ARG A 390 -0.29 -13.38 -3.98
C ARG A 390 0.79 -14.08 -3.16
N LEU A 391 1.02 -13.63 -1.92
CA LEU A 391 2.03 -14.13 -0.99
C LEU A 391 1.34 -14.65 0.28
N TRP A 392 1.51 -13.98 1.41
CA TRP A 392 1.05 -14.45 2.70
C TRP A 392 -0.48 -14.70 2.78
N LEU A 393 -1.30 -13.80 2.26
CA LEU A 393 -2.75 -13.99 2.24
C LEU A 393 -3.17 -15.25 1.45
N TYR A 394 -2.46 -15.54 0.37
CA TYR A 394 -2.71 -16.73 -0.44
C TYR A 394 -2.32 -18.02 0.31
N VAL A 395 -1.11 -18.09 0.86
CA VAL A 395 -0.65 -19.31 1.54
C VAL A 395 -1.43 -19.60 2.82
N LEU A 396 -1.83 -18.56 3.58
CA LEU A 396 -2.78 -18.69 4.70
C LEU A 396 -4.10 -19.34 4.24
N HIS A 397 -4.64 -18.87 3.12
CA HIS A 397 -5.90 -19.37 2.58
C HIS A 397 -5.78 -20.83 2.08
N VAL A 398 -4.66 -21.18 1.45
CA VAL A 398 -4.37 -22.55 0.99
C VAL A 398 -4.28 -23.50 2.18
N VAL A 399 -3.42 -23.23 3.16
CA VAL A 399 -3.22 -24.09 4.33
C VAL A 399 -4.51 -24.24 5.13
N SER A 400 -5.22 -23.14 5.36
CA SER A 400 -6.50 -23.15 6.06
C SER A 400 -7.59 -23.98 5.33
N THR A 401 -7.66 -23.86 4.01
CA THR A 401 -8.62 -24.64 3.21
C THR A 401 -8.29 -26.11 3.24
N ILE A 402 -7.02 -26.50 3.18
CA ILE A 402 -6.58 -27.90 3.27
C ILE A 402 -6.97 -28.51 4.63
N LEU A 403 -6.69 -27.80 5.71
CA LEU A 403 -6.85 -28.33 7.06
C LEU A 403 -8.30 -28.28 7.55
N PHE A 404 -9.08 -27.25 7.18
CA PHE A 404 -10.35 -26.95 7.82
C PHE A 404 -11.53 -26.71 6.85
N ASP A 405 -11.30 -26.70 5.54
CA ASP A 405 -12.27 -26.25 4.51
C ASP A 405 -12.90 -24.88 4.86
N LYS A 406 -12.08 -23.97 5.39
CA LYS A 406 -12.48 -22.62 5.81
C LYS A 406 -11.43 -21.59 5.39
N PRO A 407 -11.82 -20.30 5.22
CA PRO A 407 -10.83 -19.25 5.04
C PRO A 407 -10.06 -19.02 6.34
N ALA A 408 -8.81 -18.54 6.26
CA ALA A 408 -8.00 -18.21 7.44
C ALA A 408 -8.46 -16.94 8.16
N TYR A 409 -9.20 -16.08 7.49
CA TYR A 409 -9.60 -14.74 7.96
C TYR A 409 -10.98 -14.36 7.40
N LYS A 410 -11.69 -13.48 8.14
CA LYS A 410 -13.04 -12.99 7.80
C LYS A 410 -13.02 -11.69 7.03
N ASN A 411 -12.15 -10.74 7.44
CA ASN A 411 -12.03 -9.41 6.85
C ASN A 411 -10.57 -9.13 6.48
N VAL A 412 -10.36 -8.60 5.29
CA VAL A 412 -9.03 -8.22 4.78
C VAL A 412 -9.04 -6.77 4.34
N LEU A 413 -8.16 -5.96 4.93
CA LEU A 413 -7.81 -4.64 4.43
C LEU A 413 -6.55 -4.74 3.58
N VAL A 414 -6.63 -4.36 2.31
CA VAL A 414 -5.50 -4.34 1.39
C VAL A 414 -5.11 -2.90 1.13
N ASN A 415 -4.00 -2.49 1.70
CA ASN A 415 -3.43 -1.18 1.39
C ASN A 415 -2.55 -1.24 0.13
N GLY A 416 -2.45 -0.09 -0.53
CA GLY A 416 -1.58 0.09 -1.69
C GLY A 416 -0.10 0.17 -1.30
N LEU A 417 0.73 0.39 -2.31
CA LEU A 417 2.17 0.52 -2.11
C LEU A 417 2.56 1.97 -1.88
N VAL A 418 3.46 2.20 -0.92
CA VAL A 418 4.08 3.49 -0.68
C VAL A 418 5.31 3.61 -1.56
N MET A 419 5.33 4.64 -2.39
CA MET A 419 6.41 4.95 -3.32
C MET A 419 7.22 6.14 -2.79
N ALA A 420 8.45 6.29 -3.26
CA ALA A 420 9.25 7.47 -3.02
C ALA A 420 8.61 8.73 -3.64
N GLU A 421 9.07 9.91 -3.28
CA GLU A 421 8.54 11.18 -3.75
C GLU A 421 8.61 11.31 -5.29
N ASP A 422 9.66 10.74 -5.91
CA ASP A 422 9.84 10.63 -7.36
C ASP A 422 8.98 9.55 -8.04
N GLY A 423 8.24 8.76 -7.25
CA GLY A 423 7.39 7.67 -7.73
C GLY A 423 8.11 6.34 -7.95
N GLN A 424 9.39 6.23 -7.57
CA GLN A 424 10.09 4.95 -7.60
C GLN A 424 9.75 4.09 -6.37
N LYS A 425 9.96 2.77 -6.47
CA LYS A 425 9.81 1.85 -5.33
C LYS A 425 10.78 2.25 -4.21
N LEU A 426 10.31 2.21 -2.96
CA LEU A 426 11.17 2.44 -1.79
C LEU A 426 12.30 1.41 -1.74
N SER A 427 13.52 1.88 -1.56
CA SER A 427 14.71 1.01 -1.54
C SER A 427 15.68 1.43 -0.44
N LYS A 428 16.04 0.47 0.43
CA LYS A 428 17.08 0.68 1.45
C LYS A 428 18.43 1.05 0.83
N ARG A 429 18.73 0.50 -0.36
CA ARG A 429 19.97 0.79 -1.11
C ARG A 429 19.98 2.23 -1.61
N LEU A 430 18.87 2.70 -2.16
CA LEU A 430 18.75 4.05 -2.73
C LEU A 430 18.52 5.12 -1.65
N LYS A 431 18.11 4.72 -0.43
CA LYS A 431 17.75 5.64 0.67
C LYS A 431 16.78 6.74 0.21
N ASN A 432 15.84 6.38 -0.67
CA ASN A 432 14.92 7.30 -1.33
C ASN A 432 13.63 7.57 -0.53
N TYR A 433 13.68 7.41 0.78
CA TYR A 433 12.60 7.73 1.72
C TYR A 433 13.20 8.33 3.00
N PRO A 434 12.44 9.19 3.72
CA PRO A 434 12.92 9.77 4.97
C PRO A 434 13.12 8.69 6.03
N ALA A 435 14.17 8.81 6.82
CA ALA A 435 14.37 7.93 7.98
C ALA A 435 13.19 8.12 8.95
N ILE A 436 12.66 7.02 9.48
CA ILE A 436 11.48 7.05 10.36
C ILE A 436 11.76 7.83 11.65
N ASP A 437 12.95 7.68 12.21
CA ASP A 437 13.37 8.41 13.41
C ASP A 437 13.38 9.94 13.19
N ASP A 438 13.80 10.39 11.99
CA ASP A 438 13.75 11.81 11.63
C ASP A 438 12.30 12.32 11.51
N VAL A 439 11.39 11.49 10.99
CA VAL A 439 9.97 11.83 10.91
C VAL A 439 9.38 11.92 12.31
N PHE A 440 9.71 10.97 13.18
CA PHE A 440 9.23 10.99 14.57
C PHE A 440 9.73 12.21 15.35
N ALA A 441 11.00 12.58 15.15
CA ALA A 441 11.59 13.73 15.83
C ALA A 441 11.02 15.07 15.36
N ASN A 442 10.66 15.22 14.09
CA ASN A 442 10.26 16.50 13.50
C ASN A 442 8.74 16.65 13.34
N GLU A 443 8.07 15.65 12.81
CA GLU A 443 6.62 15.68 12.51
C GLU A 443 5.78 14.97 13.59
N GLY A 444 6.35 13.97 14.25
CA GLY A 444 5.69 13.15 15.27
C GLY A 444 5.01 11.89 14.71
N ALA A 445 4.90 10.86 15.55
CA ALA A 445 4.31 9.58 15.18
C ALA A 445 2.83 9.71 14.80
N ASP A 446 2.05 10.51 15.51
CA ASP A 446 0.62 10.75 15.19
C ASP A 446 0.45 11.41 13.82
N ALA A 447 1.35 12.32 13.42
CA ALA A 447 1.29 12.95 12.11
C ALA A 447 1.52 11.94 10.98
N LEU A 448 2.51 11.05 11.13
CA LEU A 448 2.75 9.97 10.18
C LEU A 448 1.56 9.02 10.09
N ARG A 449 1.01 8.59 11.24
CA ARG A 449 -0.17 7.71 11.28
C ARG A 449 -1.38 8.34 10.58
N LEU A 450 -1.70 9.58 10.93
CA LEU A 450 -2.81 10.31 10.30
C LEU A 450 -2.59 10.52 8.81
N TYR A 451 -1.37 10.85 8.37
CA TYR A 451 -1.02 11.00 6.97
C TYR A 451 -1.28 9.72 6.17
N LEU A 452 -0.82 8.56 6.67
CA LEU A 452 -1.01 7.27 6.01
C LEU A 452 -2.48 6.82 6.03
N LEU A 453 -3.15 6.92 7.19
CA LEU A 453 -4.49 6.39 7.41
C LEU A 453 -5.61 7.30 6.89
N SER A 454 -5.33 8.55 6.54
CA SER A 454 -6.28 9.46 5.90
C SER A 454 -6.20 9.45 4.37
N ASN A 455 -5.20 8.79 3.80
CA ASN A 455 -4.99 8.76 2.36
C ASN A 455 -5.90 7.72 1.69
N TYR A 456 -6.86 8.20 0.89
CA TYR A 456 -7.81 7.33 0.16
C TYR A 456 -7.10 6.39 -0.83
N GLN A 457 -6.10 6.88 -1.56
CA GLN A 457 -5.39 6.06 -2.56
C GLN A 457 -4.61 4.93 -1.89
N ALA A 458 -3.90 5.22 -0.76
CA ALA A 458 -3.18 4.20 -0.03
C ALA A 458 -4.11 3.10 0.51
N LEU A 459 -5.30 3.47 0.99
CA LEU A 459 -6.27 2.51 1.57
C LEU A 459 -7.25 1.91 0.55
N ASP A 460 -7.14 2.29 -0.73
CA ASP A 460 -7.91 1.71 -1.84
C ASP A 460 -7.01 0.87 -2.77
N ALA A 461 -5.99 0.25 -2.21
CA ALA A 461 -5.00 -0.59 -2.89
C ALA A 461 -4.27 0.11 -4.06
N GLY A 462 -4.23 1.43 -4.06
CA GLY A 462 -3.54 2.25 -5.05
C GLY A 462 -2.08 2.54 -4.69
N TYR A 463 -1.48 3.50 -5.39
CA TYR A 463 -0.11 3.94 -5.13
C TYR A 463 -0.12 5.29 -4.44
N MET A 464 0.62 5.41 -3.33
CA MET A 464 0.81 6.64 -2.60
C MET A 464 2.28 7.06 -2.66
N ARG A 465 2.57 8.32 -3.02
CA ARG A 465 3.91 8.88 -2.90
C ARG A 465 4.09 9.44 -1.50
N ILE A 466 5.21 9.10 -0.84
CA ILE A 466 5.53 9.67 0.47
C ILE A 466 5.91 11.14 0.31
N SER A 467 5.32 12.03 1.11
CA SER A 467 5.59 13.46 1.09
C SER A 467 5.77 14.00 2.50
N ARG A 468 6.96 14.49 2.79
CA ARG A 468 7.27 15.08 4.10
C ARG A 468 6.51 16.39 4.33
N GLU A 469 6.28 17.18 3.28
CA GLU A 469 5.49 18.41 3.38
C GLU A 469 4.03 18.12 3.74
N SER A 470 3.42 17.10 3.13
CA SER A 470 2.06 16.67 3.50
C SER A 470 1.96 16.17 4.94
N MET A 471 2.98 15.52 5.48
CA MET A 471 3.03 15.15 6.90
C MET A 471 3.09 16.38 7.82
N LYS A 472 3.88 17.40 7.45
CA LYS A 472 3.92 18.69 8.16
C LYS A 472 2.58 19.39 8.13
N ASP A 473 1.87 19.33 7.00
CA ASP A 473 0.52 19.89 6.89
C ASP A 473 -0.46 19.20 7.85
N VAL A 474 -0.42 17.88 7.96
CA VAL A 474 -1.22 17.14 8.95
C VAL A 474 -0.82 17.55 10.38
N SER A 475 0.49 17.59 10.67
CA SER A 475 0.97 18.02 12.00
C SER A 475 0.49 19.43 12.36
N ARG A 476 0.58 20.38 11.43
CA ARG A 476 0.18 21.77 11.65
C ARG A 476 -1.33 21.95 11.70
N ASN A 477 -2.05 21.43 10.70
CA ASN A 477 -3.45 21.76 10.48
C ASN A 477 -4.41 20.89 11.30
N VAL A 478 -4.01 19.69 11.71
CA VAL A 478 -4.85 18.79 12.51
C VAL A 478 -4.36 18.76 13.95
N ILE A 479 -3.13 18.27 14.20
CA ILE A 479 -2.59 18.09 15.55
C ILE A 479 -2.38 19.45 16.23
N GLY A 480 -1.76 20.40 15.52
CA GLY A 480 -1.51 21.76 16.02
C GLY A 480 -2.82 22.50 16.31
N THR A 481 -3.82 22.36 15.44
CA THR A 481 -5.13 22.99 15.61
C THR A 481 -5.89 22.42 16.82
N LEU A 482 -5.87 21.09 16.99
CA LEU A 482 -6.45 20.44 18.16
C LEU A 482 -5.72 20.83 19.45
N SER A 483 -4.38 20.82 19.44
CA SER A 483 -3.57 21.25 20.58
C SER A 483 -3.83 22.70 20.98
N ASN A 484 -3.98 23.60 20.00
CA ASN A 484 -4.30 25.01 20.27
C ASN A 484 -5.72 25.17 20.84
N SER A 485 -6.68 24.38 20.37
CA SER A 485 -8.05 24.35 20.92
C SER A 485 -8.05 23.88 22.37
N PHE A 486 -7.30 22.84 22.68
CA PHE A 486 -7.12 22.35 24.04
C PHE A 486 -6.40 23.38 24.93
N ARG A 487 -5.30 23.99 24.48
CA ARG A 487 -4.59 25.05 25.23
C ARG A 487 -5.49 26.24 25.50
N PHE A 488 -6.28 26.68 24.52
CA PHE A 488 -7.26 27.74 24.71
C PHE A 488 -8.22 27.38 25.86
N PHE A 489 -8.84 26.21 25.78
CA PHE A 489 -9.75 25.72 26.83
C PHE A 489 -9.06 25.73 28.21
N LYS A 490 -7.87 25.07 28.30
CA LYS A 490 -7.17 24.95 29.59
C LYS A 490 -6.79 26.30 30.19
N THR A 491 -6.28 27.23 29.36
CA THR A 491 -5.88 28.57 29.83
C THR A 491 -7.03 29.27 30.50
N TYR A 492 -8.21 29.33 29.88
CA TYR A 492 -9.35 30.04 30.44
C TYR A 492 -10.02 29.28 31.58
N ALA A 493 -10.09 27.95 31.49
CA ALA A 493 -10.58 27.10 32.57
C ALA A 493 -9.75 27.26 33.86
N ASP A 494 -8.42 27.35 33.74
CA ASP A 494 -7.51 27.56 34.87
C ASP A 494 -7.69 28.98 35.47
N ILE A 495 -7.82 30.02 34.65
CA ILE A 495 -8.08 31.40 35.11
C ILE A 495 -9.40 31.50 35.88
N ASP A 496 -10.47 30.96 35.32
CA ASP A 496 -11.80 30.97 35.89
C ASP A 496 -12.03 29.90 36.98
N LYS A 497 -11.01 29.02 37.22
CA LYS A 497 -11.07 27.88 38.15
C LYS A 497 -12.26 26.96 37.86
N TRP A 498 -12.61 26.84 36.57
CA TRP A 498 -13.69 25.95 36.13
C TRP A 498 -13.29 24.51 36.33
N LYS A 499 -14.23 23.65 36.71
CA LYS A 499 -14.03 22.21 36.88
C LYS A 499 -15.15 21.44 36.19
N PRO A 500 -14.82 20.27 35.57
CA PRO A 500 -15.82 19.40 35.00
C PRO A 500 -16.71 18.76 36.07
N GLY A 501 -17.91 18.36 35.68
CA GLY A 501 -18.71 17.45 36.48
C GLY A 501 -18.07 16.05 36.56
N LYS A 502 -18.46 15.25 37.58
CA LYS A 502 -17.94 13.89 37.75
C LYS A 502 -18.13 12.98 36.52
N LYS A 503 -19.22 13.15 35.78
CA LYS A 503 -19.52 12.40 34.56
C LYS A 503 -19.46 13.34 33.36
N VAL A 504 -18.84 12.91 32.30
CA VAL A 504 -18.80 13.61 31.02
C VAL A 504 -20.09 13.32 30.23
N VAL A 505 -21.05 14.21 30.37
CA VAL A 505 -22.37 14.11 29.72
C VAL A 505 -22.56 15.19 28.68
N GLU A 506 -23.37 14.93 27.64
CA GLU A 506 -23.70 15.93 26.62
C GLU A 506 -24.39 17.12 27.24
N PRO A 507 -23.83 18.32 27.10
CA PRO A 507 -24.42 19.53 27.72
C PRO A 507 -25.67 19.98 26.97
N LYS A 508 -26.56 20.65 27.70
CA LYS A 508 -27.74 21.28 27.13
C LYS A 508 -27.53 22.81 27.10
N SER A 509 -27.43 23.37 25.91
CA SER A 509 -27.27 24.80 25.70
C SER A 509 -28.36 25.37 24.79
N VAL A 510 -28.74 26.63 25.05
CA VAL A 510 -29.63 27.38 24.16
C VAL A 510 -28.86 28.13 23.07
N ASN A 511 -27.56 28.29 23.22
CA ASN A 511 -26.71 28.98 22.26
C ASN A 511 -26.61 28.21 20.94
N VAL A 512 -26.84 28.89 19.84
CA VAL A 512 -26.88 28.27 18.51
C VAL A 512 -25.53 27.65 18.10
N LEU A 513 -24.40 28.24 18.50
CA LEU A 513 -23.06 27.70 18.21
C LEU A 513 -22.80 26.42 18.99
N ASP A 514 -23.23 26.33 20.26
CA ASP A 514 -23.11 25.14 21.09
C ASP A 514 -23.97 24.02 20.50
N ARG A 515 -25.24 24.30 20.20
CA ARG A 515 -26.14 23.32 19.57
C ARG A 515 -25.59 22.79 18.24
N TRP A 516 -25.01 23.69 17.46
CA TRP A 516 -24.42 23.34 16.16
C TRP A 516 -23.18 22.46 16.30
N ILE A 517 -22.20 22.82 17.14
CA ILE A 517 -20.98 22.02 17.27
C ILE A 517 -21.24 20.64 17.88
N LEU A 518 -22.21 20.54 18.82
CA LEU A 518 -22.66 19.26 19.37
C LEU A 518 -23.35 18.41 18.30
N ALA A 519 -24.18 19.00 17.43
CA ALA A 519 -24.77 18.27 16.30
C ALA A 519 -23.73 17.79 15.29
N ARG A 520 -22.71 18.61 15.00
CA ARG A 520 -21.56 18.24 14.16
C ARG A 520 -20.73 17.11 14.77
N LEU A 521 -20.47 17.16 16.08
CA LEU A 521 -19.78 16.11 16.81
C LEU A 521 -20.55 14.78 16.72
N ASN A 522 -21.85 14.78 17.03
CA ASN A 522 -22.68 13.59 16.97
C ASN A 522 -22.76 13.01 15.54
N GLN A 523 -22.91 13.86 14.52
CA GLN A 523 -22.83 13.45 13.11
C GLN A 523 -21.48 12.80 12.80
N THR A 524 -20.39 13.38 13.27
CA THR A 524 -19.04 12.85 13.03
C THR A 524 -18.85 11.49 13.72
N ILE A 525 -19.31 11.34 14.97
CA ILE A 525 -19.27 10.05 15.69
C ILE A 525 -20.01 8.97 14.90
N ASP A 526 -21.21 9.25 14.39
CA ASP A 526 -21.98 8.29 13.58
C ASP A 526 -21.26 7.88 12.31
N VAL A 527 -20.68 8.86 11.58
CA VAL A 527 -19.94 8.59 10.34
C VAL A 527 -18.68 7.77 10.63
N VAL A 528 -17.88 8.19 11.62
CA VAL A 528 -16.64 7.48 12.00
C VAL A 528 -16.96 6.05 12.41
N THR A 529 -17.98 5.84 13.23
CA THR A 529 -18.38 4.49 13.68
C THR A 529 -18.76 3.61 12.50
N LYS A 530 -19.63 4.08 11.61
CA LYS A 530 -20.08 3.34 10.44
C LYS A 530 -18.94 2.99 9.50
N GLU A 531 -18.06 3.95 9.22
CA GLU A 531 -16.95 3.75 8.28
C GLU A 531 -15.86 2.86 8.89
N ALA A 532 -15.56 3.00 10.19
CA ALA A 532 -14.63 2.15 10.91
C ALA A 532 -15.13 0.70 11.02
N ASP A 533 -16.42 0.46 11.32
CA ASP A 533 -17.05 -0.86 11.31
C ASP A 533 -16.97 -1.54 9.93
N SER A 534 -16.83 -0.74 8.89
CA SER A 534 -16.66 -1.20 7.52
C SER A 534 -15.18 -1.30 7.10
N TYR A 535 -14.23 -1.02 7.99
CA TYR A 535 -12.78 -0.94 7.74
C TYR A 535 -12.38 0.12 6.70
N ARG A 536 -13.23 1.10 6.41
CA ARG A 536 -12.93 2.20 5.50
C ARG A 536 -12.24 3.34 6.23
N LEU A 537 -10.99 3.11 6.64
CA LEU A 537 -10.26 3.94 7.60
C LEU A 537 -10.10 5.40 7.19
N ALA A 538 -9.80 5.67 5.91
CA ALA A 538 -9.70 7.04 5.42
C ALA A 538 -11.05 7.78 5.45
N HIS A 539 -12.14 7.10 5.13
CA HIS A 539 -13.48 7.65 5.21
C HIS A 539 -13.93 7.92 6.66
N ALA A 540 -13.40 7.12 7.60
CA ALA A 540 -13.66 7.33 9.02
C ALA A 540 -12.91 8.56 9.57
N ILE A 541 -11.61 8.72 9.27
CA ILE A 541 -10.80 9.76 9.92
C ILE A 541 -10.95 11.17 9.30
N ASN A 542 -11.14 11.29 7.98
CA ASN A 542 -11.21 12.59 7.33
C ASN A 542 -12.34 13.51 7.86
N PRO A 543 -13.55 13.02 8.21
CA PRO A 543 -14.57 13.82 8.87
C PRO A 543 -14.15 14.41 10.21
N VAL A 544 -13.24 13.75 10.95
CA VAL A 544 -12.70 14.27 12.22
C VAL A 544 -11.83 15.50 12.00
N PHE A 545 -11.06 15.54 10.90
CA PHE A 545 -10.28 16.73 10.52
C PHE A 545 -11.19 17.94 10.29
N GLY A 546 -12.32 17.74 9.58
CA GLY A 546 -13.32 18.79 9.40
C GLY A 546 -13.97 19.24 10.72
N LEU A 547 -14.20 18.31 11.65
CA LEU A 547 -14.74 18.66 12.98
C LEU A 547 -13.72 19.46 13.80
N ILE A 548 -12.43 19.13 13.75
CA ILE A 548 -11.36 19.88 14.44
C ILE A 548 -11.28 21.31 13.88
N ASP A 549 -11.38 21.46 12.55
CA ASP A 549 -11.43 22.78 11.91
C ASP A 549 -12.66 23.58 12.34
N ASP A 550 -13.84 22.98 12.29
CA ASP A 550 -15.10 23.56 12.75
C ASP A 550 -15.05 23.99 14.22
N LEU A 551 -14.43 23.17 15.08
CA LEU A 551 -14.26 23.47 16.50
C LEU A 551 -13.34 24.69 16.70
N SER A 552 -12.19 24.71 16.06
CA SER A 552 -11.18 25.77 16.25
C SER A 552 -11.54 27.06 15.51
N ASN A 553 -11.69 26.95 14.18
CA ASN A 553 -11.77 28.11 13.29
C ASN A 553 -13.19 28.70 13.19
N TRP A 554 -14.18 27.98 13.67
CA TRP A 554 -15.55 28.50 13.72
C TRP A 554 -16.07 28.62 15.14
N TYR A 555 -16.25 27.54 15.88
CA TYR A 555 -16.82 27.53 17.20
C TYR A 555 -16.02 28.35 18.21
N ILE A 556 -14.75 28.03 18.45
CA ILE A 556 -13.89 28.72 19.43
C ILE A 556 -13.71 30.19 19.02
N ARG A 557 -13.38 30.45 17.74
CA ARG A 557 -13.16 31.82 17.26
C ARG A 557 -14.36 32.71 17.49
N ARG A 558 -15.58 32.20 17.26
CA ARG A 558 -16.83 32.94 17.46
C ARG A 558 -17.22 33.06 18.92
N SER A 559 -16.85 32.08 19.74
CA SER A 559 -17.22 32.01 21.16
C SER A 559 -16.21 32.69 22.08
N ARG A 560 -15.09 33.22 21.58
CA ARG A 560 -14.00 33.79 22.41
C ARG A 560 -14.50 34.75 23.47
N ARG A 561 -15.41 35.68 23.14
CA ARG A 561 -15.95 36.68 24.06
C ARG A 561 -16.68 36.04 25.26
N ARG A 562 -17.27 34.86 25.09
CA ARG A 562 -17.95 34.12 26.15
C ARG A 562 -16.96 33.62 27.22
N PHE A 563 -15.73 33.34 26.86
CA PHE A 563 -14.65 32.93 27.77
C PHE A 563 -13.94 34.12 28.42
N TRP A 564 -13.84 35.26 27.74
CA TRP A 564 -13.11 36.44 28.26
C TRP A 564 -13.92 37.33 29.21
N LYS A 565 -15.25 37.34 29.05
CA LYS A 565 -16.07 38.21 29.86
C LYS A 565 -15.90 37.94 31.35
N SER A 566 -15.98 39.00 32.15
CA SER A 566 -15.83 38.91 33.59
C SER A 566 -17.09 38.39 34.30
N GLU A 567 -18.23 38.45 33.64
CA GLU A 567 -19.47 37.89 34.16
C GLU A 567 -19.41 36.37 34.18
N ASP A 568 -19.68 35.79 35.35
CA ASP A 568 -19.80 34.35 35.54
C ASP A 568 -21.29 33.98 35.40
N ASP A 569 -21.72 33.87 34.14
CA ASP A 569 -23.12 33.59 33.81
C ASP A 569 -23.28 32.20 33.17
N ARG A 570 -24.57 31.82 33.01
CA ARG A 570 -24.92 30.52 32.43
C ARG A 570 -24.33 30.32 31.03
N ASP A 571 -24.26 31.35 30.18
CA ASP A 571 -23.74 31.25 28.81
C ASP A 571 -22.23 30.94 28.80
N LYS A 572 -21.48 31.50 29.78
CA LYS A 572 -20.05 31.16 29.96
C LYS A 572 -19.87 29.71 30.40
N HIS A 573 -20.66 29.25 31.38
CA HIS A 573 -20.63 27.84 31.81
C HIS A 573 -21.03 26.87 30.68
N ASP A 574 -22.06 27.20 29.89
CA ASP A 574 -22.48 26.42 28.75
C ASP A 574 -21.37 26.33 27.71
N ALA A 575 -20.60 27.41 27.48
CA ALA A 575 -19.43 27.39 26.58
C ALA A 575 -18.33 26.47 27.08
N TYR A 576 -17.97 26.51 28.38
CA TYR A 576 -16.96 25.58 28.95
C TYR A 576 -17.42 24.13 28.87
N ASN A 577 -18.65 23.83 29.27
CA ASN A 577 -19.20 22.48 29.25
C ASN A 577 -19.19 21.92 27.81
N THR A 578 -19.59 22.73 26.82
CA THR A 578 -19.63 22.35 25.42
C THR A 578 -18.23 22.08 24.87
N LEU A 579 -17.26 22.97 25.10
CA LEU A 579 -15.91 22.81 24.60
C LEU A 579 -15.20 21.61 25.25
N HIS A 580 -15.36 21.46 26.58
CA HIS A 580 -14.84 20.30 27.31
C HIS A 580 -15.38 18.99 26.73
N TYR A 581 -16.72 18.89 26.60
CA TYR A 581 -17.34 17.68 26.02
C TYR A 581 -16.84 17.37 24.62
N CYS A 582 -16.75 18.39 23.74
CA CYS A 582 -16.24 18.20 22.38
C CYS A 582 -14.79 17.68 22.37
N LEU A 583 -13.90 18.25 23.17
CA LEU A 583 -12.50 17.83 23.25
C LEU A 583 -12.35 16.41 23.78
N VAL A 584 -13.13 16.03 24.82
CA VAL A 584 -13.13 14.65 25.35
C VAL A 584 -13.60 13.66 24.29
N ARG A 585 -14.71 13.93 23.60
CA ARG A 585 -15.25 13.03 22.57
C ARG A 585 -14.37 12.96 21.33
N ILE A 586 -13.73 14.07 20.91
CA ILE A 586 -12.74 14.07 19.83
C ILE A 586 -11.56 13.19 20.20
N SER A 587 -11.07 13.25 21.45
CA SER A 587 -9.96 12.39 21.91
C SER A 587 -10.35 10.90 21.80
N GLN A 588 -11.59 10.53 22.16
CA GLN A 588 -12.05 9.13 22.05
C GLN A 588 -12.11 8.64 20.59
N ILE A 589 -12.73 9.42 19.68
CA ILE A 589 -12.86 9.00 18.28
C ILE A 589 -11.55 9.08 17.49
N LEU A 590 -10.59 9.88 17.95
CA LEU A 590 -9.29 10.06 17.32
C LEU A 590 -8.24 9.04 17.79
N CYS A 591 -8.37 8.50 19.00
CA CYS A 591 -7.33 7.69 19.64
C CYS A 591 -6.87 6.46 18.83
N PRO A 592 -7.70 5.72 18.06
CA PRO A 592 -7.20 4.61 17.23
C PRO A 592 -6.24 5.07 16.14
N TRP A 593 -6.37 6.30 15.64
CA TRP A 593 -5.53 6.87 14.58
C TRP A 593 -4.35 7.69 15.11
N ALA A 594 -4.57 8.49 16.16
CA ALA A 594 -3.58 9.38 16.78
C ALA A 594 -3.53 9.17 18.29
N PRO A 595 -2.93 8.08 18.77
CA PRO A 595 -2.98 7.66 20.17
C PRO A 595 -2.33 8.65 21.15
N PHE A 596 -1.21 9.28 20.77
CA PHE A 596 -0.42 10.08 21.71
C PHE A 596 -1.07 11.41 22.04
N ILE A 597 -1.53 12.15 21.02
CA ILE A 597 -2.22 13.44 21.27
C ILE A 597 -3.57 13.22 21.98
N SER A 598 -4.27 12.15 21.61
CA SER A 598 -5.55 11.79 22.21
C SER A 598 -5.41 11.50 23.70
N GLU A 599 -4.41 10.68 24.07
CA GLU A 599 -4.09 10.37 25.46
C GLU A 599 -3.69 11.62 26.24
N SER A 600 -2.79 12.43 25.68
CA SER A 600 -2.32 13.66 26.34
C SER A 600 -3.47 14.63 26.68
N ILE A 601 -4.43 14.80 25.76
CA ILE A 601 -5.60 15.65 26.00
C ILE A 601 -6.58 15.00 26.98
N TRP A 602 -6.83 13.70 26.83
CA TRP A 602 -7.74 12.95 27.69
C TRP A 602 -7.35 13.02 29.15
N VAL A 603 -6.12 12.68 29.51
CA VAL A 603 -5.62 12.66 30.87
C VAL A 603 -5.82 14.01 31.57
N GLU A 604 -5.56 15.12 30.87
CA GLU A 604 -5.74 16.47 31.44
C GLU A 604 -7.22 16.84 31.62
N LEU A 605 -8.09 16.44 30.69
CA LEU A 605 -9.51 16.81 30.72
C LEU A 605 -10.34 15.96 31.70
N THR A 606 -9.91 14.71 31.98
CA THR A 606 -10.69 13.76 32.77
C THR A 606 -10.16 13.49 34.17
N LYS A 607 -9.01 14.08 34.53
CA LYS A 607 -8.35 13.84 35.84
C LYS A 607 -9.24 14.04 37.08
N ASP A 608 -10.27 14.91 37.00
CA ASP A 608 -11.19 15.21 38.09
C ASP A 608 -12.57 14.53 37.89
N THR A 609 -12.72 13.63 36.93
CA THR A 609 -13.94 12.92 36.58
C THR A 609 -13.89 11.43 36.97
N ASP A 610 -15.00 10.72 36.77
CA ASP A 610 -15.10 9.27 36.96
C ASP A 610 -14.75 8.48 35.68
N GLU A 611 -14.22 9.14 34.65
CA GLU A 611 -13.79 8.50 33.38
C GLU A 611 -12.52 7.66 33.60
N PRO A 612 -12.24 6.64 32.76
CA PRO A 612 -11.03 5.83 32.83
C PRO A 612 -9.74 6.65 32.79
N LEU A 613 -8.67 6.14 33.44
CA LEU A 613 -7.36 6.80 33.52
C LEU A 613 -6.72 7.06 32.17
N SER A 614 -7.05 6.27 31.16
CA SER A 614 -6.54 6.36 29.80
C SER A 614 -7.69 6.35 28.80
N VAL A 615 -7.56 7.11 27.70
CA VAL A 615 -8.51 7.08 26.60
C VAL A 615 -8.62 5.69 25.97
N HIS A 616 -7.53 4.92 26.01
CA HIS A 616 -7.46 3.56 25.45
C HIS A 616 -8.22 2.53 26.30
N LEU A 617 -8.61 2.88 27.53
CA LEU A 617 -9.46 2.06 28.39
C LEU A 617 -10.91 2.52 28.37
N SER A 618 -11.23 3.60 27.66
CA SER A 618 -12.59 4.12 27.56
C SER A 618 -13.39 3.34 26.50
N ASP A 619 -14.71 3.26 26.69
CA ASP A 619 -15.60 2.74 25.68
C ASP A 619 -15.68 3.65 24.45
N TRP A 620 -15.98 3.07 23.28
CA TRP A 620 -16.23 3.85 22.08
C TRP A 620 -17.46 4.76 22.29
N PRO A 621 -17.38 6.06 21.97
CA PRO A 621 -18.46 6.97 22.24
C PRO A 621 -19.68 6.67 21.37
N LYS A 622 -20.86 6.66 21.99
CA LYS A 622 -22.13 6.61 21.28
C LYS A 622 -22.54 8.03 20.92
N SER A 623 -23.11 8.22 19.74
CA SER A 623 -23.79 9.48 19.45
C SER A 623 -24.93 9.67 20.47
N GLY A 624 -24.99 10.82 21.15
CA GLY A 624 -25.90 11.04 22.28
C GLY A 624 -27.37 11.01 21.87
N THR A 625 -27.78 11.95 21.07
CA THR A 625 -29.12 12.05 20.47
C THR A 625 -28.98 11.99 18.96
N LYS A 626 -30.03 11.56 18.22
CA LYS A 626 -30.06 11.75 16.76
C LYS A 626 -29.71 13.22 16.49
N PHE A 627 -28.55 13.44 15.84
CA PHE A 627 -28.10 14.80 15.53
C PHE A 627 -29.17 15.56 14.74
N ASN A 628 -29.37 16.79 15.10
CA ASN A 628 -30.36 17.62 14.41
C ASN A 628 -29.79 18.12 13.07
N LYS A 629 -30.12 17.42 12.00
CA LYS A 629 -29.67 17.74 10.64
C LYS A 629 -30.04 19.17 10.25
N LYS A 630 -31.23 19.67 10.68
CA LYS A 630 -31.67 21.03 10.37
C LYS A 630 -30.67 22.07 10.86
N ILE A 631 -30.14 21.95 12.08
CA ILE A 631 -29.14 22.88 12.63
C ILE A 631 -27.86 22.90 11.80
N ILE A 632 -27.42 21.72 11.33
CA ILE A 632 -26.23 21.59 10.48
C ILE A 632 -26.47 22.26 9.12
N ASP A 633 -27.60 21.97 8.49
CA ASP A 633 -27.98 22.53 7.19
C ASP A 633 -28.15 24.06 7.27
N GLU A 634 -28.81 24.58 8.30
CA GLU A 634 -28.96 26.02 8.53
C GLU A 634 -27.61 26.71 8.72
N MET A 635 -26.69 26.16 9.52
CA MET A 635 -25.36 26.73 9.68
C MET A 635 -24.54 26.66 8.40
N SER A 636 -24.69 25.60 7.61
CA SER A 636 -24.04 25.48 6.29
C SER A 636 -24.51 26.61 5.36
N LEU A 637 -25.80 26.87 5.35
CA LEU A 637 -26.41 28.00 4.59
C LEU A 637 -25.88 29.35 5.09
N VAL A 638 -25.84 29.57 6.42
CA VAL A 638 -25.25 30.74 7.03
C VAL A 638 -23.81 30.96 6.56
N ARG A 639 -23.01 29.93 6.61
CA ARG A 639 -21.60 29.98 6.15
C ARG A 639 -21.48 30.30 4.64
N SER A 640 -22.37 29.80 3.81
CA SER A 640 -22.36 30.13 2.36
C SER A 640 -22.68 31.62 2.14
N TYR A 641 -23.65 32.17 2.83
CA TYR A 641 -23.96 33.62 2.76
C TYR A 641 -22.79 34.49 3.21
N ILE A 642 -22.08 34.04 4.25
CA ILE A 642 -20.88 34.74 4.75
C ILE A 642 -19.78 34.74 3.71
N VAL A 643 -19.47 33.56 3.11
CA VAL A 643 -18.44 33.43 2.08
C VAL A 643 -18.73 34.35 0.90
N GLU A 644 -19.98 34.37 0.43
CA GLU A 644 -20.36 35.19 -0.70
C GLU A 644 -20.36 36.70 -0.36
N GLY A 645 -20.85 37.08 0.81
CA GLY A 645 -20.78 38.48 1.30
C GLY A 645 -19.34 38.97 1.46
N LEU A 646 -18.42 38.12 1.92
CA LEU A 646 -16.99 38.42 1.99
C LEU A 646 -16.33 38.50 0.61
N SER A 647 -16.76 37.66 -0.37
CA SER A 647 -16.31 37.76 -1.77
C SER A 647 -16.69 39.12 -2.37
N GLN A 648 -17.95 39.56 -2.18
CA GLN A 648 -18.39 40.86 -2.70
C GLN A 648 -17.64 42.02 -2.03
N ARG A 649 -17.27 41.89 -0.73
CA ARG A 649 -16.37 42.85 -0.09
C ARG A 649 -14.98 42.91 -0.75
N ALA A 650 -14.40 41.74 -1.04
CA ALA A 650 -13.10 41.65 -1.67
C ALA A 650 -13.09 42.27 -3.09
N GLU A 651 -14.12 41.98 -3.88
CA GLU A 651 -14.33 42.57 -5.22
C GLU A 651 -14.44 44.11 -5.14
N ALA A 652 -15.17 44.65 -4.14
CA ALA A 652 -15.28 46.07 -3.88
C ALA A 652 -14.03 46.68 -3.20
N LYS A 653 -13.01 45.87 -2.88
CA LYS A 653 -11.77 46.28 -2.17
C LYS A 653 -12.01 46.91 -0.82
N ILE A 654 -13.08 46.53 -0.15
CA ILE A 654 -13.47 47.05 1.20
C ILE A 654 -12.91 46.10 2.26
N LYS A 655 -12.11 46.65 3.19
CA LYS A 655 -11.55 45.90 4.32
C LYS A 655 -12.68 45.37 5.21
N ILE A 656 -12.51 44.15 5.77
CA ILE A 656 -13.51 43.52 6.66
C ILE A 656 -13.83 44.41 7.89
N ARG A 657 -12.89 45.19 8.38
CA ARG A 657 -13.09 46.11 9.53
C ARG A 657 -13.96 47.31 9.23
N GLN A 658 -14.09 47.71 7.97
CA GLN A 658 -15.00 48.77 7.57
C GLN A 658 -16.45 48.26 7.67
N PRO A 659 -17.27 48.72 8.62
CA PRO A 659 -18.67 48.31 8.65
C PRO A 659 -19.42 48.84 7.42
N LEU A 660 -20.38 48.05 6.97
CA LEU A 660 -21.29 48.45 5.88
C LEU A 660 -22.72 48.48 6.38
N LYS A 661 -23.61 49.10 5.61
CA LYS A 661 -24.99 49.36 6.02
C LYS A 661 -25.78 48.06 6.16
N GLU A 662 -25.81 47.24 5.09
CA GLU A 662 -26.69 46.07 5.04
C GLU A 662 -26.19 45.00 4.06
N LEU A 663 -26.58 43.76 4.32
CA LEU A 663 -26.50 42.63 3.41
C LEU A 663 -27.92 42.11 3.21
N LYS A 664 -28.36 41.96 1.95
CA LYS A 664 -29.58 41.24 1.62
C LYS A 664 -29.23 39.77 1.41
N VAL A 665 -30.08 38.88 1.87
CA VAL A 665 -29.93 37.42 1.71
C VAL A 665 -31.22 36.81 1.19
N ASN A 666 -31.14 35.90 0.25
CA ASN A 666 -32.27 35.09 -0.19
C ASN A 666 -32.44 33.91 0.79
N ALA A 667 -33.28 34.07 1.80
CA ALA A 667 -33.56 32.98 2.74
C ALA A 667 -34.94 32.39 2.45
N THR A 668 -34.97 31.24 1.82
CA THR A 668 -36.18 30.43 1.61
C THR A 668 -36.68 29.78 2.91
N THR A 669 -35.81 29.68 3.93
CA THR A 669 -36.12 29.18 5.27
C THR A 669 -36.11 30.35 6.29
N ASN A 670 -37.03 30.34 7.23
CA ASN A 670 -37.05 31.33 8.32
C ASN A 670 -35.92 31.02 9.31
N LEU A 671 -34.76 31.67 9.11
CA LEU A 671 -33.59 31.53 9.99
C LEU A 671 -33.87 32.21 11.35
N GLU A 672 -33.49 31.54 12.45
CA GLU A 672 -33.53 32.16 13.78
C GLU A 672 -32.66 33.43 13.81
N SER A 673 -33.05 34.44 14.60
CA SER A 673 -32.31 35.71 14.73
C SER A 673 -30.84 35.51 15.12
N ALA A 674 -30.53 34.46 15.85
CA ALA A 674 -29.17 34.10 16.21
C ALA A 674 -28.28 33.81 14.98
N TYR A 675 -28.79 33.15 13.95
CA TYR A 675 -28.07 32.93 12.70
C TYR A 675 -27.86 34.22 11.90
N LEU A 676 -28.86 35.08 11.86
CA LEU A 676 -28.75 36.38 11.19
C LEU A 676 -27.68 37.26 11.88
N ASN A 677 -27.57 37.19 13.20
CA ASN A 677 -26.52 37.88 13.96
C ASN A 677 -25.11 37.31 13.59
N ILE A 678 -24.97 36.01 13.38
CA ILE A 678 -23.72 35.42 12.94
C ILE A 678 -23.30 35.97 11.57
N ILE A 679 -24.22 36.05 10.60
CA ILE A 679 -23.95 36.63 9.27
C ILE A 679 -23.56 38.10 9.41
N LYS A 680 -24.34 38.85 10.17
CA LYS A 680 -24.13 40.29 10.45
C LYS A 680 -22.71 40.55 10.99
N ASP A 681 -22.27 39.78 11.97
CA ASP A 681 -20.98 39.95 12.61
C ASP A 681 -19.83 39.56 11.67
N GLU A 682 -19.93 38.43 10.98
CA GLU A 682 -18.87 37.93 10.09
C GLU A 682 -18.69 38.80 8.85
N VAL A 683 -19.79 39.24 8.24
CA VAL A 683 -19.74 40.14 7.08
C VAL A 683 -19.51 41.57 7.50
N ASN A 684 -19.64 41.91 8.79
CA ASN A 684 -19.53 43.25 9.36
C ASN A 684 -20.49 44.24 8.71
N VAL A 685 -21.79 43.96 8.82
CA VAL A 685 -22.87 44.82 8.35
C VAL A 685 -23.77 45.25 9.54
N LYS A 686 -24.50 46.36 9.41
CA LYS A 686 -25.40 46.84 10.47
C LYS A 686 -26.74 46.09 10.51
N SER A 687 -27.18 45.60 9.36
CA SER A 687 -28.47 44.88 9.25
C SER A 687 -28.39 43.77 8.19
N ILE A 688 -29.22 42.75 8.40
CA ILE A 688 -29.49 41.70 7.40
C ILE A 688 -30.96 41.89 6.96
N ILE A 689 -31.17 41.90 5.66
CA ILE A 689 -32.48 41.99 5.04
C ILE A 689 -32.77 40.70 4.28
N ILE A 690 -33.90 40.07 4.56
CA ILE A 690 -34.34 38.91 3.79
C ILE A 690 -35.06 39.44 2.54
N ASP A 691 -34.53 39.09 1.36
CA ASP A 691 -35.12 39.49 0.06
C ASP A 691 -35.12 38.28 -0.86
N ASN A 692 -36.25 37.64 -1.04
CA ASN A 692 -36.41 36.43 -1.85
C ASN A 692 -36.41 36.70 -3.37
N LYS A 693 -36.19 37.96 -3.78
CA LYS A 693 -36.10 38.33 -5.21
C LYS A 693 -34.70 38.31 -5.76
N ILE A 694 -33.67 38.27 -4.89
CA ILE A 694 -32.28 38.19 -5.28
C ILE A 694 -31.85 36.72 -5.47
N ALA A 695 -30.75 36.48 -6.18
CA ALA A 695 -30.27 35.13 -6.40
C ALA A 695 -29.80 34.45 -5.11
N THR A 696 -28.84 35.05 -4.39
CA THR A 696 -28.25 34.53 -3.16
C THR A 696 -28.02 35.65 -2.14
N VAL A 697 -27.01 36.51 -2.33
CA VAL A 697 -26.71 37.67 -1.48
C VAL A 697 -26.41 38.91 -2.30
N GLU A 698 -26.70 40.08 -1.73
CA GLU A 698 -26.39 41.40 -2.30
C GLU A 698 -25.87 42.34 -1.19
N LEU A 699 -24.61 42.76 -1.32
CA LEU A 699 -23.95 43.61 -0.33
C LEU A 699 -24.08 45.09 -0.71
N ASN A 700 -24.56 45.90 0.20
CA ASN A 700 -24.53 47.35 0.03
C ASN A 700 -23.13 47.89 0.35
N THR A 701 -22.41 48.30 -0.69
CA THR A 701 -21.01 48.76 -0.63
C THR A 701 -20.88 50.27 -0.38
N THR A 702 -21.99 51.02 -0.23
CA THR A 702 -21.97 52.46 0.02
C THR A 702 -21.50 52.75 1.43
N ILE A 703 -20.50 53.60 1.59
CA ILE A 703 -19.91 53.99 2.88
C ILE A 703 -20.26 55.47 3.13
N ASP A 704 -21.14 55.71 4.11
CA ASP A 704 -21.43 57.04 4.60
C ASP A 704 -20.37 57.51 5.63
N GLU A 705 -20.46 58.80 6.03
CA GLU A 705 -19.51 59.38 6.99
C GLU A 705 -19.47 58.65 8.32
N LYS A 706 -20.62 58.24 8.85
CA LYS A 706 -20.73 57.53 10.13
C LYS A 706 -20.04 56.16 10.07
N LEU A 707 -20.29 55.40 9.01
CA LEU A 707 -19.64 54.10 8.78
C LEU A 707 -18.14 54.24 8.59
N LYS A 708 -17.68 55.32 7.93
CA LYS A 708 -16.26 55.63 7.76
C LYS A 708 -15.58 55.90 9.11
N LEU A 709 -16.16 56.73 9.97
CA LEU A 709 -15.62 57.01 11.29
C LEU A 709 -15.53 55.75 12.16
N GLU A 710 -16.55 54.88 12.13
CA GLU A 710 -16.54 53.61 12.84
C GLU A 710 -15.44 52.65 12.29
N GLY A 711 -15.24 52.64 10.97
CA GLY A 711 -14.13 51.85 10.34
C GLY A 711 -12.76 52.28 10.83
N LEU A 712 -12.52 53.59 10.88
CA LEU A 712 -11.29 54.17 11.43
C LEU A 712 -11.11 53.84 12.91
N THR A 713 -12.18 53.89 13.69
CA THR A 713 -12.16 53.51 15.12
C THR A 713 -11.70 52.07 15.31
N ARG A 714 -12.18 51.14 14.50
CA ARG A 714 -11.76 49.74 14.57
C ARG A 714 -10.31 49.53 14.16
N ASP A 715 -9.80 50.30 13.20
CA ASP A 715 -8.36 50.29 12.88
C ASP A 715 -7.53 50.85 14.05
N VAL A 716 -7.96 51.89 14.75
CA VAL A 716 -7.31 52.38 15.98
C VAL A 716 -7.27 51.28 17.03
N ILE A 717 -8.40 50.64 17.35
CA ILE A 717 -8.48 49.55 18.34
C ILE A 717 -7.48 48.44 17.98
N ARG A 718 -7.41 48.03 16.72
CA ARG A 718 -6.45 47.02 16.25
C ARG A 718 -5.00 47.42 16.52
N HIS A 719 -4.61 48.63 16.15
CA HIS A 719 -3.25 49.08 16.36
C HIS A 719 -2.89 49.18 17.85
N VAL A 720 -3.81 49.59 18.69
CA VAL A 720 -3.61 49.56 20.15
C VAL A 720 -3.41 48.14 20.66
N GLN A 721 -4.22 47.18 20.20
CA GLN A 721 -4.07 45.76 20.59
C GLN A 721 -2.75 45.14 20.08
N GLU A 722 -2.30 45.49 18.85
CA GLU A 722 -0.99 45.08 18.33
C GLU A 722 0.16 45.69 19.17
N THR A 723 0.01 46.92 19.59
CA THR A 723 0.98 47.60 20.45
C THR A 723 1.05 46.99 21.85
N ARG A 724 -0.10 46.66 22.44
CA ARG A 724 -0.18 45.89 23.71
C ARG A 724 0.62 44.58 23.62
N LYS A 725 0.45 43.82 22.53
CA LYS A 725 1.17 42.58 22.30
C LYS A 725 2.69 42.81 22.12
N LYS A 726 3.10 43.86 21.40
CA LYS A 726 4.52 44.24 21.26
C LYS A 726 5.17 44.66 22.58
N ALA A 727 4.38 45.29 23.46
CA ALA A 727 4.81 45.66 24.80
C ALA A 727 4.85 44.49 25.81
N GLY A 728 4.53 43.24 25.36
CA GLY A 728 4.57 42.06 26.22
C GLY A 728 3.42 41.97 27.26
N LEU A 729 2.34 42.73 27.10
CA LEU A 729 1.23 42.72 28.02
C LEU A 729 0.38 41.46 27.86
N ASN A 730 -0.15 40.99 29.00
CA ASN A 730 -1.14 39.89 28.99
C ASN A 730 -2.53 40.38 28.55
N VAL A 731 -3.42 39.45 28.28
CA VAL A 731 -4.75 39.72 27.75
C VAL A 731 -5.58 40.55 28.76
N GLU A 732 -5.42 40.25 30.05
CA GLU A 732 -6.15 40.88 31.18
C GLU A 732 -5.56 42.21 31.66
N ASP A 733 -4.34 42.56 31.22
CA ASP A 733 -3.67 43.79 31.68
C ASP A 733 -4.48 45.04 31.32
N ARG A 734 -4.62 45.94 32.29
CA ARG A 734 -5.27 47.24 32.12
C ARG A 734 -4.21 48.30 31.80
N ILE A 735 -4.53 49.22 30.92
CA ILE A 735 -3.59 50.24 30.42
C ILE A 735 -4.10 51.66 30.65
N SER A 736 -3.17 52.61 30.66
CA SER A 736 -3.45 54.01 30.40
C SER A 736 -3.11 54.32 28.95
N LEU A 737 -4.05 54.85 28.17
CA LEU A 737 -3.93 55.03 26.73
C LEU A 737 -4.13 56.48 26.36
N GLU A 738 -3.18 57.09 25.66
CA GLU A 738 -3.33 58.38 25.03
C GLU A 738 -3.17 58.26 23.51
N LEU A 739 -4.08 58.84 22.75
CA LEU A 739 -4.09 58.82 21.30
C LEU A 739 -3.96 60.22 20.76
N ARG A 740 -2.92 60.51 19.95
CA ARG A 740 -2.61 61.81 19.36
C ARG A 740 -2.60 61.71 17.83
N THR A 741 -3.29 62.63 17.18
CA THR A 741 -3.29 62.77 15.72
C THR A 741 -3.63 64.20 15.31
N ASP A 742 -3.00 64.64 14.22
CA ASP A 742 -3.31 65.94 13.60
C ASP A 742 -4.36 65.82 12.49
N ASP A 743 -4.72 64.62 12.08
CA ASP A 743 -5.78 64.39 11.09
C ASP A 743 -7.16 64.63 11.70
N ILE A 744 -7.93 65.55 11.09
CA ILE A 744 -9.24 65.99 11.58
C ILE A 744 -10.27 64.82 11.61
N VAL A 745 -10.23 63.94 10.57
CA VAL A 745 -11.21 62.84 10.46
C VAL A 745 -10.90 61.75 11.47
N LEU A 746 -9.61 61.42 11.67
CA LEU A 746 -9.19 60.44 12.66
C LEU A 746 -9.43 60.96 14.09
N LYS A 747 -9.20 62.22 14.36
CA LYS A 747 -9.50 62.87 15.63
C LYS A 747 -11.00 62.84 15.94
N LYS A 748 -11.86 63.08 14.94
CA LYS A 748 -13.30 62.95 15.06
C LYS A 748 -13.72 61.53 15.41
N ALA A 749 -13.16 60.52 14.70
CA ALA A 749 -13.42 59.10 14.95
C ALA A 749 -13.03 58.69 16.39
N ILE A 750 -11.87 59.12 16.88
CA ILE A 750 -11.41 58.85 18.26
C ILE A 750 -12.33 59.50 19.28
N THR A 751 -12.68 60.76 19.06
CA THR A 751 -13.52 61.52 20.04
C THR A 751 -14.93 60.95 20.14
N GLU A 752 -15.58 60.66 19.01
CA GLU A 752 -16.95 60.12 18.99
C GLU A 752 -17.05 58.69 19.55
N HIS A 753 -15.98 57.88 19.42
CA HIS A 753 -15.96 56.46 19.81
C HIS A 753 -14.95 56.14 20.92
N ILE A 754 -14.56 57.11 21.74
CA ILE A 754 -13.57 56.91 22.80
C ILE A 754 -13.97 55.83 23.81
N ASN A 755 -15.25 55.72 24.12
CA ASN A 755 -15.76 54.70 25.04
C ASN A 755 -15.61 53.29 24.45
N ASP A 756 -15.85 53.10 23.14
CA ASP A 756 -15.68 51.84 22.45
C ASP A 756 -14.18 51.45 22.42
N ILE A 757 -13.29 52.43 22.13
CA ILE A 757 -11.85 52.25 22.14
C ILE A 757 -11.39 51.78 23.52
N ASN A 758 -11.78 52.50 24.57
CA ASN A 758 -11.37 52.19 25.95
C ASN A 758 -11.85 50.79 26.39
N SER A 759 -13.10 50.46 26.08
CA SER A 759 -13.68 49.17 26.41
C SER A 759 -12.94 48.00 25.69
N GLU A 760 -12.74 48.13 24.40
CA GLU A 760 -12.12 47.05 23.59
C GLU A 760 -10.59 46.97 23.79
N THR A 761 -9.94 47.99 24.35
CA THR A 761 -8.49 47.98 24.63
C THR A 761 -8.15 47.86 26.11
N LEU A 762 -9.16 47.73 26.99
CA LEU A 762 -9.01 47.67 28.43
C LEU A 762 -8.27 48.91 29.00
N ALA A 763 -8.52 50.08 28.42
CA ALA A 763 -7.97 51.35 28.90
C ALA A 763 -8.77 51.89 30.08
N LEU A 764 -8.09 52.22 31.19
CA LEU A 764 -8.67 52.79 32.42
C LEU A 764 -8.66 54.31 32.39
N SER A 765 -7.74 54.93 31.65
CA SER A 765 -7.63 56.39 31.55
C SER A 765 -7.02 56.78 30.19
N ASN A 766 -7.34 57.98 29.74
CA ASN A 766 -6.83 58.57 28.48
C ASN A 766 -5.70 59.58 28.72
N SER A 767 -5.00 59.46 29.86
CA SER A 767 -3.81 60.26 30.19
C SER A 767 -2.66 59.34 30.60
N VAL A 768 -1.47 59.62 30.12
CA VAL A 768 -0.26 58.82 30.41
C VAL A 768 0.67 59.58 31.31
N LYS A 769 1.45 58.83 32.14
CA LYS A 769 2.48 59.40 33.02
C LYS A 769 3.79 59.54 32.25
N ASN A 770 4.65 60.46 32.69
CA ASN A 770 6.00 60.57 32.16
C ASN A 770 6.73 59.24 32.20
N GLY A 771 7.44 58.89 31.08
CA GLY A 771 8.19 57.64 30.94
C GLY A 771 7.40 56.49 30.27
N SER A 772 6.22 56.77 29.72
CA SER A 772 5.42 55.82 28.93
C SER A 772 6.08 55.54 27.57
N GLN A 773 5.80 54.35 27.00
CA GLN A 773 6.30 54.01 25.66
C GLN A 773 5.42 54.64 24.59
N GLU A 774 6.01 55.26 23.58
CA GLU A 774 5.32 55.84 22.43
C GLU A 774 5.45 54.96 21.21
N TYR A 775 4.37 54.81 20.45
CA TYR A 775 4.32 54.02 19.22
C TYR A 775 3.63 54.83 18.13
N SER A 776 4.32 55.01 17.01
CA SER A 776 3.72 55.66 15.84
C SER A 776 3.25 54.63 14.83
N VAL A 777 2.00 54.77 14.38
CA VAL A 777 1.39 53.90 13.39
C VAL A 777 0.69 54.71 12.29
N LYS A 778 0.47 54.10 11.15
CA LYS A 778 -0.22 54.70 10.01
C LYS A 778 -1.52 53.99 9.75
N ILE A 779 -2.61 54.72 9.79
CA ILE A 779 -3.98 54.23 9.50
C ILE A 779 -4.39 54.84 8.16
N GLU A 780 -4.46 54.01 7.09
CA GLU A 780 -4.53 54.50 5.71
C GLU A 780 -3.34 55.46 5.46
N ASP A 781 -3.60 56.71 5.16
CA ASP A 781 -2.53 57.76 4.97
C ASP A 781 -2.44 58.69 6.19
N ARG A 782 -3.06 58.39 7.35
CA ARG A 782 -3.15 59.18 8.55
C ARG A 782 -2.19 58.70 9.63
N HIS A 783 -1.50 59.62 10.29
CA HIS A 783 -0.61 59.29 11.41
C HIS A 783 -1.39 59.23 12.72
N LEU A 784 -1.12 58.22 13.54
CA LEU A 784 -1.58 58.06 14.91
C LEU A 784 -0.36 57.79 15.79
N LEU A 785 -0.26 58.52 16.90
CA LEU A 785 0.72 58.34 17.94
C LEU A 785 0.05 57.87 19.24
#